data_95a2839c0f3d185b5b4097f9cae34c21
#
_entry.id   95a2839c0f3d185b5b4097f9cae34c21
#
_cell.length_a   1.000
_cell.length_b   1.000
_cell.length_c   1.000
_cell.angle_alpha   90.00
_cell.angle_beta   90.00
_cell.angle_gamma   90.00
#
_symmetry.space_group_name_H-M   'P 1'
#
loop_
_entity.id
_entity.type
_entity.pdbx_description
1 polymer ?
#
loop_
_entity_poly.entity_id
_entity_poly.type
_entity_poly.pdbx_seq_one_letter_code
_entity_poly.pdbx_strand_id
1 'polypeptide(L)'
;MMILHYLKSAVRSLMKYKIQTVASMVGLALGFVCFALSAVWVRYEQTFDSFHRGADRMYLLGSSSAWENQTNLKHRFPLAEELKETFPEVEDAAAYWYWEIPVKLSEDAAEDVNLGCVRSDSLFVRMFDVRLVRGSWSFLNVPEEVALTEEGARRLFGTTDVLGRTIYYAGNTYRISAVLTGWGQHTNFPFSIMFGMDQTEKNKSSYPDYYISLRLRSEADTAALMAQMNNSSLKYKVAKMWNGKKSVLSLEPLTHCRYTVFQDRLSVSIFYIRLFSALGLLLIVLALVNFFSMLVSRMHLRRRELALRIACGSSRVGLTGVFLSELLLILSGAVLSGMIFIEIVEKPFCTLSGIEGSIRLPVAVCFLLLAAVTFLMTWGIIVFYCHRIASRQLQPAVVVRPERFSFQKICLGVQFGICALVLFALSFLLLQVRHLAHTDIGFERDGRATIFCPDSESLKEHIIHELRRQPYVQEVKQLYSLFPQGSSGGLAVSSWDGKLDNADPITLNAIPEGQEFIDFYGLRLIAGNSLKAQGDTMAAVINETAARMMNMANPIGKKVGMWTIVGVVRDFHVSAPTVPVDPVILIEFNCPVQMGRDILVHFDESDTDRLKHFVDSLVQSEEPGVFLKITTVREAYEEYLRSERTLQKLLTVVAVVCVLITLIGVFAHVSLVCEQRRKEITIRKVNGATAAGIFHSFLKEYFALLLVACVIAFPLGSVAMQNWVERYVERMAWPWWLYAAILVGLALFVVLCIGRSVWRAARENPAEVIKSE
;
A
#
# COMPACT_ATOMS: atom_id res chain seq x y z
N MET A 1 -44.64 16.70 24.17
CA MET A 1 -45.66 16.17 23.23
C MET A 1 -45.30 16.34 21.77
N MET A 2 -44.88 17.53 21.29
CA MET A 2 -44.57 17.76 19.84
C MET A 2 -43.48 16.86 19.28
N ILE A 3 -42.36 16.63 20.00
CA ILE A 3 -41.24 15.78 19.49
C ILE A 3 -41.71 14.34 19.28
N LEU A 4 -42.51 13.79 20.20
CA LEU A 4 -43.04 12.42 20.09
C LEU A 4 -43.98 12.28 18.89
N HIS A 5 -44.76 13.34 18.58
CA HIS A 5 -45.62 13.39 17.40
C HIS A 5 -44.80 13.40 16.11
N TYR A 6 -43.70 14.19 16.02
CA TYR A 6 -42.82 14.21 14.87
C TYR A 6 -42.12 12.85 14.67
N LEU A 7 -41.65 12.22 15.75
CA LEU A 7 -41.01 10.90 15.69
C LEU A 7 -41.98 9.81 15.19
N LYS A 8 -43.23 9.80 15.71
CA LYS A 8 -44.26 8.86 15.26
C LYS A 8 -44.65 9.07 13.80
N SER A 9 -44.74 10.32 13.37
CA SER A 9 -44.98 10.67 11.95
C SER A 9 -43.79 10.23 11.05
N ALA A 10 -42.55 10.45 11.51
CA ALA A 10 -41.34 10.07 10.79
C ALA A 10 -41.26 8.53 10.63
N VAL A 11 -41.48 7.75 11.70
CA VAL A 11 -41.48 6.29 11.62
C VAL A 11 -42.53 5.78 10.63
N ARG A 12 -43.77 6.30 10.69
CA ARG A 12 -44.81 5.92 9.72
C ARG A 12 -44.42 6.23 8.28
N SER A 13 -43.82 7.40 8.04
CA SER A 13 -43.33 7.79 6.72
C SER A 13 -42.22 6.86 6.21
N LEU A 14 -41.24 6.55 7.05
CA LEU A 14 -40.13 5.64 6.73
C LEU A 14 -40.63 4.22 6.45
N MET A 15 -41.64 3.75 7.20
CA MET A 15 -42.24 2.46 6.97
C MET A 15 -43.10 2.40 5.69
N LYS A 16 -43.66 3.51 5.24
CA LYS A 16 -44.39 3.60 3.96
C LYS A 16 -43.43 3.42 2.77
N TYR A 17 -42.21 3.97 2.85
CA TYR A 17 -41.20 3.91 1.79
C TYR A 17 -39.99 3.03 2.20
N LYS A 18 -40.25 1.76 2.59
CA LYS A 18 -39.27 0.82 3.16
C LYS A 18 -38.02 0.67 2.27
N ILE A 19 -38.19 0.45 0.98
CA ILE A 19 -37.08 0.22 0.05
C ILE A 19 -36.12 1.42 0.01
N GLN A 20 -36.67 2.64 -0.13
CA GLN A 20 -35.86 3.85 -0.20
C GLN A 20 -35.18 4.16 1.16
N THR A 21 -35.86 3.83 2.26
CA THR A 21 -35.33 4.02 3.62
C THR A 21 -34.14 3.11 3.87
N VAL A 22 -34.29 1.81 3.59
CA VAL A 22 -33.21 0.83 3.73
C VAL A 22 -32.05 1.16 2.78
N ALA A 23 -32.37 1.50 1.52
CA ALA A 23 -31.39 1.90 0.52
C ALA A 23 -30.57 3.12 0.96
N SER A 24 -31.23 4.12 1.56
CA SER A 24 -30.57 5.32 2.09
C SER A 24 -29.67 4.98 3.30
N MET A 25 -30.16 4.17 4.24
CA MET A 25 -29.40 3.78 5.44
C MET A 25 -28.17 2.95 5.06
N VAL A 26 -28.34 1.90 4.25
CA VAL A 26 -27.26 1.01 3.85
C VAL A 26 -26.26 1.73 2.93
N GLY A 27 -26.73 2.53 1.99
CA GLY A 27 -25.87 3.30 1.09
C GLY A 27 -24.97 4.30 1.85
N LEU A 28 -25.55 5.05 2.83
CA LEU A 28 -24.77 5.93 3.69
C LEU A 28 -23.82 5.14 4.62
N ALA A 29 -24.28 4.03 5.20
CA ALA A 29 -23.45 3.19 6.05
C ALA A 29 -22.21 2.69 5.32
N LEU A 30 -22.38 2.15 4.11
CA LEU A 30 -21.25 1.71 3.27
C LEU A 30 -20.30 2.85 2.92
N GLY A 31 -20.84 4.03 2.55
CA GLY A 31 -20.02 5.22 2.27
C GLY A 31 -19.24 5.69 3.51
N PHE A 32 -19.88 5.70 4.68
CA PHE A 32 -19.24 6.06 5.96
C PHE A 32 -18.15 5.08 6.34
N VAL A 33 -18.40 3.77 6.22
CA VAL A 33 -17.40 2.72 6.49
C VAL A 33 -16.17 2.89 5.61
N CYS A 34 -16.36 2.98 4.30
CA CYS A 34 -15.23 3.08 3.38
C CYS A 34 -14.42 4.36 3.59
N PHE A 35 -15.09 5.50 3.80
CA PHE A 35 -14.40 6.75 4.07
C PHE A 35 -13.65 6.70 5.40
N ALA A 36 -14.28 6.18 6.47
CA ALA A 36 -13.67 6.11 7.79
C ALA A 36 -12.45 5.17 7.82
N LEU A 37 -12.55 3.99 7.18
CA LEU A 37 -11.41 3.07 7.06
C LEU A 37 -10.28 3.70 6.27
N SER A 38 -10.59 4.38 5.16
CA SER A 38 -9.60 5.11 4.38
C SER A 38 -8.94 6.22 5.21
N ALA A 39 -9.72 7.03 5.92
CA ALA A 39 -9.22 8.13 6.74
C ALA A 39 -8.36 7.64 7.92
N VAL A 40 -8.77 6.55 8.59
CA VAL A 40 -8.01 5.93 9.68
C VAL A 40 -6.68 5.39 9.17
N TRP A 41 -6.67 4.70 8.03
CA TRP A 41 -5.44 4.19 7.44
C TRP A 41 -4.50 5.31 6.99
N VAL A 42 -5.01 6.32 6.29
CA VAL A 42 -4.22 7.49 5.87
C VAL A 42 -3.62 8.21 7.06
N ARG A 43 -4.40 8.40 8.12
CA ARG A 43 -3.91 9.00 9.37
C ARG A 43 -2.82 8.14 10.00
N TYR A 44 -3.01 6.82 10.07
CA TYR A 44 -2.03 5.87 10.60
C TYR A 44 -0.70 5.99 9.84
N GLU A 45 -0.73 5.98 8.51
CA GLU A 45 0.48 6.11 7.69
C GLU A 45 1.16 7.48 7.84
N GLN A 46 0.39 8.56 7.98
CA GLN A 46 0.93 9.91 8.14
C GLN A 46 1.45 10.23 9.54
N THR A 47 1.13 9.42 10.54
CA THR A 47 1.55 9.65 11.93
C THR A 47 2.64 8.70 12.41
N PHE A 48 3.33 8.00 11.49
CA PHE A 48 4.50 7.19 11.84
C PHE A 48 5.56 8.04 12.54
N ASP A 49 6.14 7.50 13.61
CA ASP A 49 7.16 8.17 14.45
C ASP A 49 6.77 9.53 15.02
N SER A 50 5.51 9.98 14.85
CA SER A 50 5.04 11.28 15.38
C SER A 50 4.89 11.32 16.90
N PHE A 51 4.93 10.17 17.57
CA PHE A 51 4.82 10.06 19.02
C PHE A 51 6.10 10.43 19.77
N HIS A 52 7.24 10.54 19.07
CA HIS A 52 8.50 10.97 19.67
C HIS A 52 8.46 12.46 20.03
N ARG A 53 9.00 12.79 21.19
CA ARG A 53 9.05 14.18 21.64
C ARG A 53 9.90 15.04 20.70
N GLY A 54 9.28 16.01 20.02
CA GLY A 54 9.94 16.87 19.02
C GLY A 54 10.17 16.18 17.68
N ALA A 55 9.31 15.21 17.30
CA ALA A 55 9.36 14.49 16.02
C ALA A 55 9.33 15.42 14.80
N ASP A 56 8.68 16.58 14.93
CA ASP A 56 8.64 17.66 13.94
C ASP A 56 10.01 18.29 13.63
N ARG A 57 10.99 18.14 14.55
CA ARG A 57 12.37 18.64 14.45
C ARG A 57 13.40 17.52 14.31
N MET A 58 12.96 16.28 14.16
CA MET A 58 13.81 15.12 13.97
C MET A 58 13.94 14.78 12.50
N TYR A 59 15.17 14.58 12.06
CA TYR A 59 15.52 14.29 10.68
C TYR A 59 16.46 13.08 10.62
N LEU A 60 16.29 12.26 9.60
CA LEU A 60 17.21 11.18 9.25
C LEU A 60 18.20 11.71 8.20
N LEU A 61 19.49 11.48 8.42
CA LEU A 61 20.53 11.85 7.46
C LEU A 61 20.51 10.88 6.29
N GLY A 62 20.40 11.41 5.09
CA GLY A 62 20.57 10.68 3.84
C GLY A 62 21.79 11.18 3.08
N SER A 63 22.32 10.37 2.20
CA SER A 63 23.29 10.78 1.20
C SER A 63 22.95 10.14 -0.13
N SER A 64 22.95 10.92 -1.19
CA SER A 64 22.79 10.44 -2.56
C SER A 64 24.06 10.76 -3.36
N SER A 65 24.49 9.84 -4.17
CA SER A 65 25.51 10.12 -5.19
C SER A 65 24.80 10.45 -6.50
N ALA A 66 25.47 11.19 -7.40
CA ALA A 66 24.91 11.52 -8.71
C ALA A 66 24.60 10.27 -9.57
N TRP A 67 24.95 9.09 -9.09
CA TRP A 67 24.92 7.78 -9.76
C TRP A 67 23.89 6.83 -9.17
N GLU A 68 23.45 7.04 -7.92
CA GLU A 68 22.48 6.21 -7.24
C GLU A 68 21.12 6.92 -7.31
N ASN A 69 20.13 6.26 -7.91
CA ASN A 69 18.74 6.70 -7.85
C ASN A 69 18.13 6.54 -6.44
N GLN A 70 18.91 6.06 -5.48
CA GLN A 70 18.48 5.80 -4.11
C GLN A 70 19.31 6.62 -3.12
N THR A 71 18.64 7.06 -2.05
CA THR A 71 19.29 7.74 -0.93
C THR A 71 19.86 6.70 0.02
N ASN A 72 21.19 6.71 0.21
CA ASN A 72 21.84 5.90 1.23
C ASN A 72 21.61 6.52 2.61
N LEU A 73 21.10 5.73 3.56
CA LEU A 73 20.79 6.13 4.94
C LEU A 73 21.84 5.67 5.95
N LYS A 74 22.78 4.84 5.51
CA LYS A 74 23.76 4.25 6.40
C LYS A 74 25.07 5.03 6.31
N HIS A 75 25.58 5.42 7.48
CA HIS A 75 26.75 6.26 7.62
C HIS A 75 27.69 5.69 8.68
N ARG A 76 28.90 6.23 8.76
CA ARG A 76 29.86 5.89 9.81
C ARG A 76 29.39 6.46 11.14
N PHE A 77 29.59 5.70 12.23
CA PHE A 77 29.20 6.10 13.57
C PHE A 77 29.71 7.50 14.00
N PRO A 78 30.99 7.84 13.80
CA PRO A 78 31.53 9.13 14.26
C PRO A 78 30.93 10.38 13.57
N LEU A 79 30.27 10.19 12.44
CA LEU A 79 29.66 11.30 11.68
C LEU A 79 28.57 12.03 12.50
N ALA A 80 27.86 11.35 13.37
CA ALA A 80 26.85 11.95 14.23
C ALA A 80 27.44 13.01 15.17
N GLU A 81 28.56 12.68 15.81
CA GLU A 81 29.27 13.58 16.72
C GLU A 81 29.90 14.75 15.94
N GLU A 82 30.54 14.46 14.80
CA GLU A 82 31.12 15.49 13.92
C GLU A 82 30.06 16.51 13.43
N LEU A 83 28.84 16.06 13.10
CA LEU A 83 27.75 16.94 12.70
C LEU A 83 27.28 17.84 13.84
N LYS A 84 27.15 17.30 15.06
CA LYS A 84 26.76 18.06 16.24
C LYS A 84 27.82 19.12 16.62
N GLU A 85 29.08 18.79 16.49
CA GLU A 85 30.18 19.73 16.80
C GLU A 85 30.33 20.83 15.74
N THR A 86 30.05 20.49 14.47
CA THR A 86 30.28 21.43 13.35
C THR A 86 29.14 22.41 13.14
N PHE A 87 27.87 21.97 13.41
CA PHE A 87 26.67 22.77 13.12
C PHE A 87 25.92 23.13 14.40
N PRO A 88 25.92 24.39 14.82
CA PRO A 88 25.20 24.85 16.02
C PRO A 88 23.68 24.67 15.98
N GLU A 89 23.12 24.56 14.77
CA GLU A 89 21.70 24.30 14.53
C GLU A 89 21.29 22.89 14.96
N VAL A 90 22.24 21.95 15.04
CA VAL A 90 22.03 20.59 15.50
C VAL A 90 22.01 20.56 17.03
N GLU A 91 20.86 20.35 17.64
CA GLU A 91 20.69 20.22 19.08
C GLU A 91 21.28 18.90 19.60
N ASP A 92 20.89 17.79 18.97
CA ASP A 92 21.38 16.44 19.27
C ASP A 92 21.52 15.63 18.00
N ALA A 93 22.45 14.64 18.04
CA ALA A 93 22.66 13.67 16.97
C ALA A 93 22.86 12.29 17.59
N ALA A 94 22.22 11.27 17.04
CA ALA A 94 22.35 9.89 17.48
C ALA A 94 22.63 8.96 16.31
N ALA A 95 23.64 8.13 16.43
CA ALA A 95 23.93 7.04 15.50
C ALA A 95 23.44 5.73 16.10
N TYR A 96 22.77 4.91 15.32
CA TYR A 96 22.24 3.63 15.74
C TYR A 96 22.23 2.63 14.60
N TRP A 97 22.45 1.35 14.94
CA TRP A 97 22.31 0.24 14.03
C TRP A 97 20.95 -0.41 14.28
N TYR A 98 20.20 -0.72 13.21
CA TYR A 98 18.92 -1.39 13.30
C TYR A 98 18.88 -2.58 12.34
N TRP A 99 18.52 -3.76 12.88
CA TRP A 99 18.36 -4.98 12.13
C TRP A 99 17.44 -5.96 12.87
N GLU A 100 16.85 -6.90 12.15
CA GLU A 100 16.17 -8.04 12.77
C GLU A 100 17.19 -9.15 13.04
N ILE A 101 17.22 -9.64 14.28
CA ILE A 101 18.14 -10.68 14.71
C ILE A 101 17.39 -11.90 15.23
N PRO A 102 17.85 -13.13 14.93
CA PRO A 102 17.35 -14.35 15.54
C PRO A 102 17.90 -14.48 16.97
N VAL A 103 17.02 -14.60 17.94
CA VAL A 103 17.36 -14.73 19.36
C VAL A 103 16.81 -16.03 19.89
N LYS A 104 17.63 -16.79 20.64
CA LYS A 104 17.26 -18.03 21.35
C LYS A 104 17.16 -17.80 22.84
N LEU A 105 16.39 -18.64 23.52
CA LEU A 105 16.29 -18.62 24.98
C LEU A 105 17.50 -19.31 25.65
N SER A 106 18.13 -20.26 24.95
CA SER A 106 19.37 -20.95 25.32
C SER A 106 20.10 -21.41 24.07
N GLU A 107 21.36 -21.83 24.18
CA GLU A 107 22.15 -22.38 23.07
C GLU A 107 21.43 -23.55 22.39
N ASP A 108 20.82 -24.42 23.20
CA ASP A 108 20.11 -25.64 22.75
C ASP A 108 18.63 -25.41 22.44
N ALA A 109 18.12 -24.14 22.44
CA ALA A 109 16.72 -23.88 22.18
C ALA A 109 16.35 -24.17 20.72
N ALA A 110 15.24 -24.89 20.58
CA ALA A 110 14.75 -25.36 19.28
C ALA A 110 14.23 -24.26 18.34
N GLU A 111 13.84 -23.10 18.86
CA GLU A 111 13.22 -22.06 18.07
C GLU A 111 13.98 -20.73 18.19
N ASP A 112 14.25 -20.12 17.02
CA ASP A 112 14.70 -18.74 16.91
C ASP A 112 13.50 -17.81 16.89
N VAL A 113 13.54 -16.74 17.68
CA VAL A 113 12.56 -15.66 17.61
C VAL A 113 13.22 -14.43 16.99
N ASN A 114 12.79 -14.05 15.80
CA ASN A 114 13.27 -12.84 15.14
C ASN A 114 12.76 -11.61 15.89
N LEU A 115 13.67 -10.78 16.37
CA LEU A 115 13.39 -9.54 17.09
C LEU A 115 14.05 -8.36 16.38
N GLY A 116 13.32 -7.25 16.25
CA GLY A 116 13.93 -5.98 15.88
C GLY A 116 14.96 -5.56 16.94
N CYS A 117 16.18 -5.32 16.51
CA CYS A 117 17.31 -5.00 17.35
C CYS A 117 17.79 -3.57 17.07
N VAL A 118 17.98 -2.81 18.12
CA VAL A 118 18.73 -1.54 18.09
C VAL A 118 20.03 -1.71 18.84
N ARG A 119 21.15 -1.28 18.24
CA ARG A 119 22.44 -1.14 18.92
C ARG A 119 22.82 0.33 18.88
N SER A 120 22.97 0.95 20.05
CA SER A 120 23.30 2.37 20.18
C SER A 120 23.79 2.72 21.59
N ASP A 121 23.95 4.00 21.84
CA ASP A 121 24.42 4.57 23.10
C ASP A 121 23.34 5.40 23.83
N SER A 122 23.76 6.09 24.90
CA SER A 122 22.88 6.94 25.71
C SER A 122 22.31 8.14 24.95
N LEU A 123 22.91 8.56 23.82
CA LEU A 123 22.39 9.66 22.99
C LEU A 123 21.10 9.24 22.30
N PHE A 124 21.03 8.02 21.80
CA PHE A 124 19.82 7.45 21.22
C PHE A 124 18.70 7.38 22.26
N VAL A 125 18.98 6.83 23.44
CA VAL A 125 18.01 6.71 24.54
C VAL A 125 17.40 8.07 24.87
N ARG A 126 18.22 9.12 24.97
CA ARG A 126 17.77 10.48 25.28
C ARG A 126 17.01 11.11 24.11
N MET A 127 17.50 10.92 22.90
CA MET A 127 16.93 11.54 21.71
C MET A 127 15.53 10.98 21.40
N PHE A 128 15.36 9.67 21.52
CA PHE A 128 14.10 9.00 21.24
C PHE A 128 13.21 8.78 22.47
N ASP A 129 13.56 9.37 23.63
CA ASP A 129 12.81 9.29 24.90
C ASP A 129 12.50 7.84 25.31
N VAL A 130 13.49 6.94 25.14
CA VAL A 130 13.36 5.53 25.57
C VAL A 130 13.27 5.50 27.09
N ARG A 131 12.25 4.85 27.64
CA ARG A 131 12.01 4.82 29.08
C ARG A 131 12.33 3.47 29.69
N LEU A 132 13.01 3.52 30.83
CA LEU A 132 13.27 2.35 31.66
C LEU A 132 12.00 2.02 32.48
N VAL A 133 11.50 0.80 32.33
CA VAL A 133 10.39 0.28 33.14
C VAL A 133 10.93 -0.38 34.40
N ARG A 134 11.96 -1.23 34.24
CA ARG A 134 12.62 -1.96 35.35
C ARG A 134 14.08 -2.20 35.03
N GLY A 135 14.90 -2.38 36.07
CA GLY A 135 16.32 -2.71 35.90
C GLY A 135 17.22 -1.48 35.92
N SER A 136 18.31 -1.51 35.17
CA SER A 136 19.32 -0.46 35.13
C SER A 136 19.82 -0.21 33.69
N TRP A 137 20.41 0.98 33.47
CA TRP A 137 21.06 1.32 32.18
C TRP A 137 22.46 0.67 32.00
N SER A 138 22.82 -0.32 32.83
CA SER A 138 24.13 -0.98 32.79
C SER A 138 24.42 -1.58 31.42
N PHE A 139 23.41 -2.10 30.72
CA PHE A 139 23.55 -2.71 29.40
C PHE A 139 24.16 -1.76 28.34
N LEU A 140 24.10 -0.46 28.55
CA LEU A 140 24.72 0.50 27.62
C LEU A 140 26.26 0.47 27.67
N ASN A 141 26.85 -0.03 28.77
CA ASN A 141 28.26 0.00 29.00
C ASN A 141 28.87 -1.40 29.26
N VAL A 142 28.05 -2.42 29.48
CA VAL A 142 28.44 -3.79 29.75
C VAL A 142 28.09 -4.67 28.54
N PRO A 143 29.09 -5.19 27.81
CA PRO A 143 28.88 -5.92 26.56
C PRO A 143 28.01 -7.18 26.68
N GLU A 144 28.04 -7.84 27.85
CA GLU A 144 27.29 -9.07 28.12
C GLU A 144 25.87 -8.80 28.62
N GLU A 145 25.45 -7.53 28.69
CA GLU A 145 24.12 -7.16 29.12
C GLU A 145 23.27 -6.64 27.96
N VAL A 146 21.96 -6.84 28.07
CA VAL A 146 20.97 -6.46 27.05
C VAL A 146 19.69 -5.96 27.71
N ALA A 147 18.98 -5.11 27.02
CA ALA A 147 17.64 -4.69 27.39
C ALA A 147 16.58 -5.25 26.44
N LEU A 148 15.43 -5.65 26.98
CA LEU A 148 14.24 -6.02 26.20
C LEU A 148 13.15 -4.99 26.40
N THR A 149 12.32 -4.78 25.38
CA THR A 149 11.05 -4.07 25.58
C THR A 149 10.05 -4.98 26.29
N GLU A 150 8.99 -4.39 26.87
CA GLU A 150 7.89 -5.18 27.48
C GLU A 150 7.29 -6.16 26.49
N GLU A 151 7.17 -5.77 25.20
CA GLU A 151 6.65 -6.60 24.11
C GLU A 151 7.64 -7.74 23.79
N GLY A 152 8.92 -7.42 23.64
CA GLY A 152 9.99 -8.43 23.42
C GLY A 152 10.07 -9.44 24.57
N ALA A 153 9.94 -8.98 25.81
CA ALA A 153 9.92 -9.84 26.98
C ALA A 153 8.71 -10.80 26.98
N ARG A 154 7.51 -10.30 26.68
CA ARG A 154 6.31 -11.14 26.54
C ARG A 154 6.42 -12.13 25.37
N ARG A 155 6.99 -11.70 24.26
CA ARG A 155 7.16 -12.55 23.07
C ARG A 155 8.13 -13.70 23.31
N LEU A 156 9.25 -13.44 24.01
CA LEU A 156 10.26 -14.47 24.32
C LEU A 156 9.90 -15.34 25.54
N PHE A 157 9.42 -14.73 26.62
CA PHE A 157 9.26 -15.38 27.91
C PHE A 157 7.82 -15.52 28.39
N GLY A 158 6.83 -14.98 27.67
CA GLY A 158 5.44 -14.92 28.09
C GLY A 158 5.17 -13.96 29.26
N THR A 159 6.20 -13.30 29.82
CA THR A 159 6.12 -12.42 30.98
C THR A 159 7.03 -11.21 30.82
N THR A 160 6.76 -10.14 31.54
CA THR A 160 7.64 -8.97 31.62
C THR A 160 8.65 -9.05 32.79
N ASP A 161 8.56 -10.07 33.63
CA ASP A 161 9.51 -10.31 34.73
C ASP A 161 10.66 -11.20 34.25
N VAL A 162 11.65 -10.55 33.61
CA VAL A 162 12.73 -11.19 32.88
C VAL A 162 14.13 -10.76 33.36
N LEU A 163 14.21 -9.87 34.35
CA LEU A 163 15.51 -9.39 34.87
C LEU A 163 16.36 -10.53 35.35
N GLY A 164 17.65 -10.54 34.97
CA GLY A 164 18.62 -11.55 35.30
C GLY A 164 18.56 -12.86 34.50
N ARG A 165 17.49 -13.03 33.65
CA ARG A 165 17.45 -14.14 32.69
C ARG A 165 18.45 -13.92 31.57
N THR A 166 18.75 -14.95 30.83
CA THR A 166 19.68 -14.93 29.71
C THR A 166 18.99 -15.21 28.38
N ILE A 167 19.60 -14.70 27.35
CA ILE A 167 19.28 -14.99 25.94
C ILE A 167 20.58 -15.36 25.22
N TYR A 168 20.44 -16.08 24.11
CA TYR A 168 21.55 -16.50 23.28
C TYR A 168 21.44 -15.87 21.89
N TYR A 169 22.52 -15.24 21.41
CA TYR A 169 22.60 -14.62 20.10
C TYR A 169 24.05 -14.63 19.58
N ALA A 170 24.24 -15.02 18.33
CA ALA A 170 25.52 -15.01 17.62
C ALA A 170 26.68 -15.67 18.40
N GLY A 171 26.43 -16.85 19.00
CA GLY A 171 27.44 -17.60 19.76
C GLY A 171 27.72 -17.10 21.18
N ASN A 172 26.97 -16.07 21.65
CA ASN A 172 27.20 -15.48 22.98
C ASN A 172 25.91 -15.47 23.82
N THR A 173 26.10 -15.58 25.14
CA THR A 173 25.02 -15.47 26.11
C THR A 173 24.97 -14.07 26.69
N TYR A 174 23.80 -13.44 26.65
CA TYR A 174 23.56 -12.10 27.18
C TYR A 174 22.59 -12.14 28.33
N ARG A 175 22.88 -11.37 29.40
CA ARG A 175 22.02 -11.23 30.57
C ARG A 175 21.07 -10.03 30.38
N ILE A 176 19.81 -10.23 30.67
CA ILE A 176 18.81 -9.16 30.64
C ILE A 176 18.95 -8.32 31.90
N SER A 177 19.38 -7.07 31.75
CA SER A 177 19.58 -6.13 32.87
C SER A 177 18.51 -5.03 32.92
N ALA A 178 17.73 -4.85 31.85
CA ALA A 178 16.70 -3.84 31.77
C ALA A 178 15.46 -4.29 30.99
N VAL A 179 14.32 -3.76 31.39
CA VAL A 179 13.06 -3.78 30.60
C VAL A 179 12.69 -2.35 30.23
N LEU A 180 12.48 -2.09 28.96
CA LEU A 180 12.21 -0.80 28.36
C LEU A 180 10.76 -0.70 27.89
N THR A 181 10.23 0.52 27.79
CA THR A 181 8.98 0.77 27.10
C THR A 181 9.21 0.60 25.58
N GLY A 182 8.45 -0.28 24.94
CA GLY A 182 8.44 -0.42 23.48
C GLY A 182 7.64 0.69 22.78
N TRP A 183 7.87 0.82 21.47
CA TRP A 183 7.16 1.77 20.62
C TRP A 183 6.04 1.12 19.78
N GLY A 184 5.86 -0.21 19.89
CA GLY A 184 4.98 -0.99 19.02
C GLY A 184 5.48 -1.02 17.58
N GLN A 185 4.56 -1.25 16.64
CA GLN A 185 4.88 -1.35 15.21
C GLN A 185 4.64 -0.03 14.43
N HIS A 186 4.20 1.04 15.12
CA HIS A 186 3.90 2.34 14.49
C HIS A 186 5.14 3.23 14.37
N THR A 187 6.26 2.61 14.02
CA THR A 187 7.57 3.25 13.86
C THR A 187 8.33 2.61 12.71
N ASN A 188 9.27 3.36 12.11
CA ASN A 188 10.17 2.83 11.09
C ASN A 188 11.27 1.91 11.69
N PHE A 189 11.44 1.94 13.02
CA PHE A 189 12.44 1.16 13.75
C PHE A 189 11.78 0.38 14.91
N PRO A 190 10.87 -0.57 14.64
CA PRO A 190 10.22 -1.36 15.69
C PRO A 190 11.25 -2.28 16.35
N PHE A 191 11.73 -1.89 17.53
CA PHE A 191 12.69 -2.72 18.26
C PHE A 191 12.05 -3.42 19.46
N SER A 192 12.52 -4.63 19.70
CA SER A 192 12.16 -5.46 20.85
C SER A 192 13.34 -5.73 21.78
N ILE A 193 14.55 -5.53 21.26
CA ILE A 193 15.81 -5.75 21.97
C ILE A 193 16.77 -4.59 21.70
N MET A 194 17.54 -4.21 22.71
CA MET A 194 18.53 -3.14 22.61
C MET A 194 19.85 -3.57 23.25
N PHE A 195 20.94 -3.44 22.47
CA PHE A 195 22.32 -3.59 22.93
C PHE A 195 22.98 -2.23 23.13
N GLY A 196 23.83 -2.15 24.11
CA GLY A 196 24.75 -1.02 24.25
C GLY A 196 25.86 -1.05 23.20
N MET A 197 26.58 0.04 23.10
CA MET A 197 27.73 0.20 22.22
C MET A 197 28.94 0.72 23.00
N ASP A 198 30.00 -0.08 23.09
CA ASP A 198 31.18 0.29 23.82
C ASP A 198 32.08 1.29 23.04
N GLN A 199 33.03 1.92 23.70
CA GLN A 199 33.96 2.87 23.07
C GLN A 199 34.86 2.23 22.01
N THR A 200 35.16 0.93 22.19
CA THR A 200 35.99 0.19 21.25
C THR A 200 35.30 -0.07 19.93
N GLU A 201 34.01 -0.38 19.98
CA GLU A 201 33.16 -0.52 18.78
C GLU A 201 32.96 0.83 18.08
N LYS A 202 32.73 1.92 18.83
CA LYS A 202 32.63 3.28 18.29
C LYS A 202 33.85 3.67 17.47
N ASN A 203 35.05 3.36 17.95
CA ASN A 203 36.31 3.68 17.29
C ASN A 203 36.63 2.79 16.09
N LYS A 204 36.19 1.54 16.11
CA LYS A 204 36.40 0.56 15.02
C LYS A 204 35.44 0.70 13.86
N SER A 205 34.31 1.37 14.03
CA SER A 205 33.24 1.49 13.05
C SER A 205 33.62 2.39 11.89
N SER A 206 34.50 1.90 11.03
CA SER A 206 34.87 2.54 9.75
C SER A 206 33.84 2.29 8.64
N TYR A 207 32.94 1.34 8.82
CA TYR A 207 31.93 0.96 7.84
C TYR A 207 30.64 1.77 7.99
N PRO A 208 29.92 2.08 6.89
CA PRO A 208 28.69 2.87 6.90
C PRO A 208 27.47 1.96 7.18
N ASP A 209 27.29 1.57 8.44
CA ASP A 209 26.22 0.65 8.85
C ASP A 209 25.18 1.28 9.78
N TYR A 210 25.38 2.56 10.15
CA TYR A 210 24.58 3.25 11.15
C TYR A 210 23.63 4.27 10.52
N TYR A 211 22.39 4.25 10.95
CA TYR A 211 21.46 5.37 10.73
C TYR A 211 21.85 6.52 11.63
N ILE A 212 21.78 7.73 11.12
CA ILE A 212 22.03 8.96 11.89
C ILE A 212 20.77 9.79 11.91
N SER A 213 20.22 9.98 13.10
CA SER A 213 19.14 10.91 13.32
C SER A 213 19.66 12.20 13.96
N LEU A 214 19.15 13.33 13.49
CA LEU A 214 19.48 14.66 13.98
C LEU A 214 18.24 15.30 14.56
N ARG A 215 18.36 15.95 15.73
CA ARG A 215 17.36 16.87 16.25
C ARG A 215 17.84 18.28 16.05
N LEU A 216 17.05 19.09 15.33
CA LEU A 216 17.37 20.48 15.09
C LEU A 216 16.77 21.40 16.15
N ARG A 217 17.39 22.55 16.39
CA ARG A 217 16.83 23.61 17.25
C ARG A 217 15.57 24.18 16.62
N SER A 218 14.67 24.72 17.44
CA SER A 218 13.36 25.23 16.97
C SER A 218 13.45 26.37 15.94
N GLU A 219 14.56 27.10 15.91
CA GLU A 219 14.78 28.25 15.03
C GLU A 219 15.66 27.90 13.81
N ALA A 220 16.02 26.61 13.63
CA ALA A 220 16.91 26.18 12.55
C ALA A 220 16.22 26.25 11.19
N ASP A 221 16.83 26.95 10.23
CA ASP A 221 16.46 26.91 8.83
C ASP A 221 17.08 25.66 8.18
N THR A 222 16.24 24.66 7.91
CA THR A 222 16.65 23.38 7.32
C THR A 222 17.31 23.54 5.96
N ALA A 223 16.84 24.49 5.13
CA ALA A 223 17.39 24.73 3.80
C ALA A 223 18.77 25.37 3.86
N ALA A 224 18.97 26.36 4.77
CA ALA A 224 20.25 26.98 5.01
C ALA A 224 21.27 25.98 5.57
N LEU A 225 20.87 25.18 6.55
CA LEU A 225 21.70 24.11 7.12
C LEU A 225 22.12 23.10 6.06
N MET A 226 21.20 22.64 5.20
CA MET A 226 21.50 21.74 4.10
C MET A 226 22.53 22.33 3.12
N ALA A 227 22.40 23.60 2.78
CA ALA A 227 23.37 24.28 1.92
C ALA A 227 24.77 24.34 2.59
N GLN A 228 24.83 24.63 3.89
CA GLN A 228 26.08 24.64 4.66
C GLN A 228 26.70 23.23 4.75
N MET A 229 25.91 22.19 5.08
CA MET A 229 26.38 20.81 5.13
C MET A 229 26.97 20.37 3.78
N ASN A 230 26.30 20.67 2.68
CA ASN A 230 26.75 20.33 1.34
C ASN A 230 27.96 21.16 0.85
N ASN A 231 28.25 22.30 1.45
CA ASN A 231 29.44 23.09 1.19
C ASN A 231 30.61 22.76 2.15
N SER A 232 30.35 22.00 3.21
CA SER A 232 31.35 21.63 4.20
C SER A 232 32.30 20.53 3.71
N SER A 233 33.41 20.33 4.40
CA SER A 233 34.33 19.22 4.16
C SER A 233 33.74 17.85 4.57
N LEU A 234 32.68 17.85 5.36
CA LEU A 234 32.01 16.60 5.83
C LEU A 234 31.44 15.78 4.69
N LYS A 235 30.95 16.43 3.61
CA LYS A 235 30.51 15.73 2.41
C LYS A 235 31.58 14.80 1.82
N TYR A 236 32.85 15.15 1.96
CA TYR A 236 33.97 14.34 1.48
C TYR A 236 34.31 13.20 2.44
N LYS A 237 33.98 13.32 3.72
CA LYS A 237 34.15 12.23 4.69
C LYS A 237 33.09 11.12 4.45
N VAL A 238 31.89 11.49 4.06
CA VAL A 238 30.86 10.56 3.61
C VAL A 238 31.24 9.92 2.27
N ALA A 239 31.78 10.72 1.34
CA ALA A 239 32.21 10.27 0.02
C ALA A 239 33.50 9.45 0.01
N LYS A 240 34.33 9.50 1.06
CA LYS A 240 35.65 8.84 1.06
C LYS A 240 35.57 7.31 0.91
N MET A 241 34.45 6.68 1.26
CA MET A 241 34.23 5.26 1.01
C MET A 241 33.83 4.94 -0.45
N TRP A 242 33.41 5.92 -1.24
CA TRP A 242 32.91 5.74 -2.61
C TRP A 242 33.75 6.50 -3.64
N ASN A 243 35.08 6.42 -3.55
CA ASN A 243 36.03 7.03 -4.52
C ASN A 243 35.88 8.54 -4.79
N GLY A 244 35.59 9.34 -3.77
CA GLY A 244 35.91 10.78 -3.79
C GLY A 244 35.00 11.69 -4.61
N LYS A 245 33.78 11.29 -4.98
CA LYS A 245 32.88 12.12 -5.78
C LYS A 245 31.67 12.63 -4.98
N LYS A 246 31.17 13.78 -5.46
CA LYS A 246 30.13 14.63 -4.86
C LYS A 246 28.90 13.82 -4.36
N SER A 247 28.93 13.41 -3.12
CA SER A 247 27.72 13.02 -2.42
C SER A 247 26.95 14.28 -2.04
N VAL A 248 25.64 14.26 -2.24
CA VAL A 248 24.73 15.30 -1.77
C VAL A 248 24.08 14.75 -0.49
N LEU A 249 24.29 15.45 0.62
CA LEU A 249 23.61 15.13 1.87
C LEU A 249 22.16 15.62 1.80
N SER A 250 21.25 14.86 2.38
CA SER A 250 19.84 15.18 2.53
C SER A 250 19.39 14.99 3.98
N LEU A 251 18.40 15.77 4.40
CA LEU A 251 17.73 15.64 5.68
C LEU A 251 16.27 15.29 5.43
N GLU A 252 15.90 14.06 5.77
CA GLU A 252 14.53 13.59 5.62
C GLU A 252 13.79 13.67 6.94
N PRO A 253 12.65 14.39 7.03
CA PRO A 253 11.86 14.43 8.27
C PRO A 253 11.53 13.02 8.74
N LEU A 254 11.75 12.70 10.02
CA LEU A 254 11.55 11.36 10.57
C LEU A 254 10.13 10.83 10.30
N THR A 255 9.12 11.71 10.43
CA THR A 255 7.71 11.40 10.18
C THR A 255 7.40 11.12 8.69
N HIS A 256 8.29 11.48 7.79
CA HIS A 256 8.14 11.27 6.34
C HIS A 256 9.01 10.15 5.78
N CYS A 257 9.98 9.67 6.55
CA CYS A 257 10.95 8.65 6.10
C CYS A 257 10.29 7.38 5.55
N ARG A 258 9.13 7.00 6.10
CA ARG A 258 8.41 5.80 5.69
C ARG A 258 8.08 5.77 4.18
N TYR A 259 7.72 6.89 3.58
CA TYR A 259 7.33 6.95 2.17
C TYR A 259 8.30 7.72 1.27
N THR A 260 9.39 8.23 1.80
CA THR A 260 10.43 8.89 1.01
C THR A 260 11.67 8.03 0.85
N VAL A 261 12.07 7.31 1.87
CA VAL A 261 13.40 6.71 1.96
C VAL A 261 13.39 5.20 2.20
N PHE A 262 12.46 4.68 3.01
CA PHE A 262 12.38 3.24 3.29
C PHE A 262 11.59 2.46 2.23
N GLN A 263 11.70 2.86 0.96
CA GLN A 263 10.91 2.27 -0.13
C GLN A 263 11.10 0.76 -0.31
N ASP A 264 12.23 0.21 0.15
CA ASP A 264 12.59 -1.20 -0.10
C ASP A 264 12.05 -2.21 0.92
N ARG A 265 11.55 -1.77 2.09
CA ARG A 265 11.23 -2.72 3.17
C ARG A 265 9.76 -2.87 3.54
N LEU A 266 8.95 -1.85 3.42
CA LEU A 266 7.50 -1.88 3.79
C LEU A 266 6.83 -0.55 3.41
N SER A 267 7.46 0.26 2.58
CA SER A 267 7.03 1.62 2.35
C SER A 267 5.75 1.66 1.54
N VAL A 268 4.80 2.29 2.10
CA VAL A 268 3.60 2.68 1.36
C VAL A 268 3.96 3.93 0.58
N SER A 269 4.01 3.82 -0.74
CA SER A 269 4.23 4.98 -1.61
C SER A 269 3.22 6.09 -1.26
N ILE A 270 3.67 7.34 -1.18
CA ILE A 270 2.80 8.52 -1.01
C ILE A 270 1.67 8.56 -2.05
N PHE A 271 1.90 7.94 -3.20
CA PHE A 271 0.87 7.76 -4.22
C PHE A 271 -0.31 6.93 -3.72
N TYR A 272 -0.07 5.84 -2.99
CA TYR A 272 -1.14 5.01 -2.44
C TYR A 272 -1.94 5.76 -1.37
N ILE A 273 -1.27 6.54 -0.53
CA ILE A 273 -1.94 7.40 0.46
C ILE A 273 -2.89 8.39 -0.26
N ARG A 274 -2.41 9.06 -1.30
CA ARG A 274 -3.22 9.98 -2.12
C ARG A 274 -4.37 9.27 -2.84
N LEU A 275 -4.11 8.11 -3.39
CA LEU A 275 -5.10 7.29 -4.08
C LEU A 275 -6.21 6.85 -3.13
N PHE A 276 -5.87 6.33 -1.94
CA PHE A 276 -6.86 5.92 -0.95
C PHE A 276 -7.66 7.09 -0.41
N SER A 277 -7.03 8.23 -0.18
CA SER A 277 -7.73 9.47 0.19
C SER A 277 -8.76 9.86 -0.86
N ALA A 278 -8.36 9.83 -2.15
CA ALA A 278 -9.23 10.15 -3.27
C ALA A 278 -10.39 9.14 -3.42
N LEU A 279 -10.11 7.84 -3.26
CA LEU A 279 -11.12 6.78 -3.33
C LEU A 279 -12.12 6.86 -2.17
N GLY A 280 -11.64 7.10 -0.95
CA GLY A 280 -12.51 7.31 0.22
C GLY A 280 -13.44 8.52 0.03
N LEU A 281 -12.88 9.64 -0.48
CA LEU A 281 -13.66 10.83 -0.81
C LEU A 281 -14.67 10.55 -1.92
N LEU A 282 -14.29 9.82 -2.94
CA LEU A 282 -15.16 9.47 -4.06
C LEU A 282 -16.33 8.60 -3.63
N LEU A 283 -16.11 7.63 -2.74
CA LEU A 283 -17.15 6.76 -2.20
C LEU A 283 -18.15 7.50 -1.30
N ILE A 284 -17.66 8.41 -0.45
CA ILE A 284 -18.57 9.21 0.37
C ILE A 284 -19.39 10.17 -0.49
N VAL A 285 -18.79 10.78 -1.53
CA VAL A 285 -19.53 11.62 -2.49
C VAL A 285 -20.60 10.78 -3.20
N LEU A 286 -20.28 9.57 -3.65
CA LEU A 286 -21.22 8.64 -4.26
C LEU A 286 -22.40 8.32 -3.34
N ALA A 287 -22.13 8.02 -2.07
CA ALA A 287 -23.14 7.72 -1.06
C ALA A 287 -24.04 8.94 -0.77
N LEU A 288 -23.45 10.14 -0.68
CA LEU A 288 -24.19 11.38 -0.48
C LEU A 288 -25.06 11.75 -1.68
N VAL A 289 -24.53 11.63 -2.89
CA VAL A 289 -25.30 11.86 -4.14
C VAL A 289 -26.49 10.93 -4.22
N ASN A 290 -26.29 9.63 -3.89
CA ASN A 290 -27.38 8.67 -3.81
C ASN A 290 -28.42 9.08 -2.76
N PHE A 291 -27.98 9.42 -1.55
CA PHE A 291 -28.85 9.83 -0.47
C PHE A 291 -29.65 11.11 -0.80
N PHE A 292 -29.00 12.15 -1.33
CA PHE A 292 -29.67 13.40 -1.72
C PHE A 292 -30.66 13.20 -2.86
N SER A 293 -30.32 12.36 -3.85
CA SER A 293 -31.24 12.00 -4.93
C SER A 293 -32.53 11.38 -4.38
N MET A 294 -32.40 10.43 -3.42
CA MET A 294 -33.55 9.79 -2.79
C MET A 294 -34.35 10.75 -1.90
N LEU A 295 -33.67 11.64 -1.17
CA LEU A 295 -34.30 12.65 -0.31
C LEU A 295 -35.17 13.59 -1.15
N VAL A 296 -34.59 14.19 -2.18
CA VAL A 296 -35.30 15.10 -3.09
C VAL A 296 -36.47 14.38 -3.72
N SER A 297 -36.31 13.14 -4.13
CA SER A 297 -37.37 12.31 -4.72
C SER A 297 -38.54 12.11 -3.76
N ARG A 298 -38.27 11.79 -2.49
CA ARG A 298 -39.30 11.64 -1.44
C ARG A 298 -40.04 12.96 -1.17
N MET A 299 -39.32 14.07 -1.15
CA MET A 299 -39.94 15.40 -0.96
C MET A 299 -40.90 15.73 -2.09
N HIS A 300 -40.53 15.36 -3.34
CA HIS A 300 -41.43 15.56 -4.50
C HIS A 300 -42.70 14.71 -4.44
N LEU A 301 -42.61 13.44 -4.01
CA LEU A 301 -43.80 12.57 -3.84
C LEU A 301 -44.79 13.12 -2.81
N ARG A 302 -44.29 13.76 -1.77
CA ARG A 302 -45.12 14.30 -0.67
C ARG A 302 -45.59 15.74 -0.89
N ARG A 303 -45.33 16.30 -2.07
CA ARG A 303 -45.64 17.72 -2.36
C ARG A 303 -47.11 18.06 -2.12
N ARG A 304 -48.06 17.18 -2.48
CA ARG A 304 -49.50 17.39 -2.24
C ARG A 304 -49.85 17.37 -0.76
N GLU A 305 -49.32 16.40 -0.01
CA GLU A 305 -49.47 16.29 1.45
C GLU A 305 -48.94 17.54 2.16
N LEU A 306 -47.76 18.02 1.76
CA LEU A 306 -47.17 19.24 2.29
C LEU A 306 -47.99 20.48 1.98
N ALA A 307 -48.52 20.60 0.76
CA ALA A 307 -49.41 21.70 0.38
C ALA A 307 -50.67 21.71 1.20
N LEU A 308 -51.32 20.57 1.43
CA LEU A 308 -52.50 20.44 2.30
C LEU A 308 -52.20 20.81 3.74
N ARG A 309 -51.07 20.39 4.30
CA ARG A 309 -50.68 20.78 5.66
C ARG A 309 -50.46 22.28 5.82
N ILE A 310 -49.90 22.96 4.79
CA ILE A 310 -49.73 24.40 4.80
C ILE A 310 -51.12 25.07 4.72
N ALA A 311 -52.01 24.57 3.87
CA ALA A 311 -53.39 25.08 3.74
C ALA A 311 -54.19 24.94 5.06
N CYS A 312 -53.89 23.87 5.84
CA CYS A 312 -54.47 23.65 7.20
C CYS A 312 -53.73 24.42 8.30
N GLY A 313 -52.83 25.35 7.98
CA GLY A 313 -52.21 26.24 8.98
C GLY A 313 -50.91 25.73 9.60
N SER A 314 -50.29 24.67 9.07
CA SER A 314 -48.99 24.20 9.56
C SER A 314 -47.89 25.24 9.32
N SER A 315 -47.15 25.58 10.37
CA SER A 315 -46.01 26.49 10.25
C SER A 315 -44.85 25.87 9.46
N ARG A 316 -44.01 26.70 8.85
CA ARG A 316 -42.78 26.26 8.12
C ARG A 316 -41.86 25.48 9.03
N VAL A 317 -41.73 25.88 10.32
CA VAL A 317 -40.92 25.21 11.33
C VAL A 317 -41.46 23.81 11.64
N GLY A 318 -42.79 23.65 11.71
CA GLY A 318 -43.42 22.34 11.94
C GLY A 318 -43.17 21.37 10.80
N LEU A 319 -43.20 21.83 9.54
CA LEU A 319 -42.86 20.98 8.36
C LEU A 319 -41.39 20.58 8.33
N THR A 320 -40.48 21.52 8.61
CA THR A 320 -39.06 21.27 8.69
C THR A 320 -38.75 20.26 9.81
N GLY A 321 -39.44 20.35 10.95
CA GLY A 321 -39.28 19.43 12.09
C GLY A 321 -39.63 17.99 11.77
N VAL A 322 -40.65 17.73 10.93
CA VAL A 322 -40.97 16.37 10.46
C VAL A 322 -39.85 15.79 9.60
N PHE A 323 -39.32 16.55 8.64
CA PHE A 323 -38.21 16.07 7.81
C PHE A 323 -36.91 15.89 8.59
N LEU A 324 -36.63 16.78 9.55
CA LEU A 324 -35.45 16.62 10.42
C LEU A 324 -35.54 15.38 11.31
N SER A 325 -36.74 15.04 11.82
CA SER A 325 -36.88 13.79 12.57
C SER A 325 -36.71 12.53 11.69
N GLU A 326 -37.18 12.57 10.44
CA GLU A 326 -36.88 11.50 9.46
C GLU A 326 -35.39 11.39 9.18
N LEU A 327 -34.70 12.52 8.97
CA LEU A 327 -33.27 12.58 8.74
C LEU A 327 -32.47 12.00 9.89
N LEU A 328 -32.79 12.39 11.14
CA LEU A 328 -32.13 11.86 12.33
C LEU A 328 -32.27 10.35 12.45
N LEU A 329 -33.45 9.81 12.16
CA LEU A 329 -33.67 8.35 12.17
C LEU A 329 -32.85 7.63 11.09
N ILE A 330 -32.74 8.22 9.89
CA ILE A 330 -31.94 7.62 8.80
C ILE A 330 -30.45 7.67 9.15
N LEU A 331 -29.95 8.81 9.66
CA LEU A 331 -28.55 8.96 10.05
C LEU A 331 -28.18 8.05 11.22
N SER A 332 -29.03 7.97 12.26
CA SER A 332 -28.78 7.03 13.36
C SER A 332 -28.80 5.57 12.88
N GLY A 333 -29.73 5.22 11.99
CA GLY A 333 -29.73 3.87 11.36
C GLY A 333 -28.51 3.61 10.51
N ALA A 334 -28.00 4.62 9.77
CA ALA A 334 -26.78 4.51 8.99
C ALA A 334 -25.53 4.34 9.88
N VAL A 335 -25.43 5.12 10.97
CA VAL A 335 -24.33 4.98 11.93
C VAL A 335 -24.35 3.62 12.62
N LEU A 336 -25.50 3.16 13.09
CA LEU A 336 -25.63 1.86 13.75
C LEU A 336 -25.31 0.70 12.80
N SER A 337 -25.86 0.71 11.58
CA SER A 337 -25.54 -0.33 10.59
C SER A 337 -24.08 -0.26 10.15
N GLY A 338 -23.50 0.95 10.04
CA GLY A 338 -22.08 1.14 9.77
C GLY A 338 -21.20 0.55 10.86
N MET A 339 -21.52 0.74 12.13
CA MET A 339 -20.79 0.12 13.25
C MET A 339 -20.86 -1.41 13.20
N ILE A 340 -22.01 -1.98 12.83
CA ILE A 340 -22.13 -3.44 12.63
C ILE A 340 -21.21 -3.91 11.49
N PHE A 341 -21.12 -3.18 10.37
CA PHE A 341 -20.19 -3.50 9.31
C PHE A 341 -18.74 -3.43 9.77
N ILE A 342 -18.38 -2.46 10.61
CA ILE A 342 -17.02 -2.34 11.16
C ILE A 342 -16.65 -3.57 12.00
N GLU A 343 -17.55 -4.09 12.84
CA GLU A 343 -17.29 -5.31 13.62
C GLU A 343 -16.90 -6.51 12.72
N ILE A 344 -17.49 -6.59 11.54
CA ILE A 344 -17.20 -7.67 10.57
C ILE A 344 -15.85 -7.43 9.86
N VAL A 345 -15.53 -6.19 9.52
CA VAL A 345 -14.42 -5.83 8.66
C VAL A 345 -13.15 -5.45 9.45
N GLU A 346 -13.24 -5.13 10.74
CA GLU A 346 -12.13 -4.67 11.58
C GLU A 346 -10.92 -5.62 11.49
N LYS A 347 -11.11 -6.90 11.81
CA LYS A 347 -10.00 -7.88 11.81
C LYS A 347 -9.32 -8.03 10.44
N PRO A 348 -10.03 -8.35 9.34
CA PRO A 348 -9.40 -8.45 8.04
C PRO A 348 -8.77 -7.14 7.57
N PHE A 349 -9.35 -6.00 7.91
CA PHE A 349 -8.78 -4.69 7.59
C PHE A 349 -7.48 -4.43 8.34
N CYS A 350 -7.44 -4.65 9.65
CA CYS A 350 -6.23 -4.47 10.46
C CYS A 350 -5.11 -5.42 10.00
N THR A 351 -5.43 -6.68 9.68
CA THR A 351 -4.44 -7.63 9.14
C THR A 351 -3.88 -7.18 7.78
N LEU A 352 -4.72 -6.62 6.89
CA LEU A 352 -4.29 -6.15 5.58
C LEU A 352 -3.53 -4.82 5.63
N SER A 353 -3.91 -3.94 6.55
CA SER A 353 -3.33 -2.59 6.68
C SER A 353 -2.14 -2.51 7.63
N GLY A 354 -1.87 -3.56 8.40
CA GLY A 354 -0.82 -3.57 9.42
C GLY A 354 -1.11 -2.67 10.64
N ILE A 355 -2.37 -2.25 10.82
CA ILE A 355 -2.75 -1.41 11.97
C ILE A 355 -2.89 -2.29 13.20
N GLU A 356 -2.12 -1.99 14.24
CA GLU A 356 -2.24 -2.62 15.54
C GLU A 356 -3.26 -1.90 16.43
N GLY A 357 -4.04 -2.67 17.16
CA GLY A 357 -5.04 -2.17 18.09
C GLY A 357 -6.43 -1.99 17.50
N SER A 358 -7.35 -1.42 18.29
CA SER A 358 -8.74 -1.23 17.89
C SER A 358 -8.95 0.09 17.14
N ILE A 359 -9.57 0.01 15.97
CA ILE A 359 -9.94 1.18 15.17
C ILE A 359 -11.33 1.73 15.49
N ARG A 360 -12.06 1.12 16.44
CA ARG A 360 -13.48 1.44 16.74
C ARG A 360 -13.68 2.89 17.13
N LEU A 361 -12.84 3.41 18.04
CA LEU A 361 -12.98 4.79 18.50
C LEU A 361 -12.70 5.83 17.40
N PRO A 362 -11.60 5.76 16.65
CA PRO A 362 -11.37 6.65 15.51
C PRO A 362 -12.48 6.59 14.46
N VAL A 363 -12.98 5.39 14.16
CA VAL A 363 -14.10 5.20 13.21
C VAL A 363 -15.39 5.80 13.75
N ALA A 364 -15.71 5.60 15.03
CA ALA A 364 -16.91 6.17 15.64
C ALA A 364 -16.89 7.71 15.61
N VAL A 365 -15.75 8.32 15.89
CA VAL A 365 -15.56 9.78 15.76
C VAL A 365 -15.76 10.23 14.32
N CYS A 366 -15.18 9.51 13.37
CA CYS A 366 -15.34 9.79 11.95
C CYS A 366 -16.83 9.70 11.52
N PHE A 367 -17.55 8.68 11.96
CA PHE A 367 -18.98 8.53 11.68
C PHE A 367 -19.82 9.67 12.25
N LEU A 368 -19.53 10.11 13.47
CA LEU A 368 -20.24 11.25 14.08
C LEU A 368 -19.99 12.55 13.30
N LEU A 369 -18.75 12.79 12.87
CA LEU A 369 -18.41 13.95 12.04
C LEU A 369 -19.11 13.89 10.67
N LEU A 370 -19.09 12.75 9.99
CA LEU A 370 -19.79 12.55 8.72
C LEU A 370 -21.30 12.70 8.86
N ALA A 371 -21.88 12.16 9.92
CA ALA A 371 -23.32 12.31 10.21
C ALA A 371 -23.67 13.77 10.48
N ALA A 372 -22.85 14.51 11.21
CA ALA A 372 -23.03 15.93 11.48
C ALA A 372 -22.96 16.77 10.20
N VAL A 373 -21.96 16.54 9.35
CA VAL A 373 -21.81 17.21 8.05
C VAL A 373 -22.99 16.89 7.14
N THR A 374 -23.38 15.62 7.04
CA THR A 374 -24.53 15.18 6.24
C THR A 374 -25.84 15.81 6.74
N PHE A 375 -25.98 15.89 8.08
CA PHE A 375 -27.13 16.55 8.72
C PHE A 375 -27.21 18.02 8.34
N LEU A 376 -26.12 18.77 8.46
CA LEU A 376 -26.07 20.21 8.15
C LEU A 376 -26.36 20.48 6.68
N MET A 377 -25.75 19.72 5.76
CA MET A 377 -26.00 19.83 4.33
C MET A 377 -27.47 19.55 3.99
N THR A 378 -28.02 18.50 4.56
CA THR A 378 -29.41 18.07 4.33
C THR A 378 -30.38 19.07 4.91
N TRP A 379 -30.11 19.61 6.09
CA TRP A 379 -30.92 20.66 6.71
C TRP A 379 -31.05 21.89 5.79
N GLY A 380 -29.94 22.36 5.22
CA GLY A 380 -29.96 23.46 4.24
C GLY A 380 -30.86 23.15 3.06
N ILE A 381 -30.78 21.95 2.50
CA ILE A 381 -31.62 21.49 1.38
C ILE A 381 -33.11 21.48 1.78
N ILE A 382 -33.44 20.94 2.95
CA ILE A 382 -34.81 20.87 3.47
C ILE A 382 -35.39 22.26 3.66
N VAL A 383 -34.66 23.16 4.33
CA VAL A 383 -35.08 24.54 4.57
C VAL A 383 -35.33 25.28 3.24
N PHE A 384 -34.39 25.19 2.29
CA PHE A 384 -34.52 25.78 0.95
C PHE A 384 -35.75 25.25 0.23
N TYR A 385 -35.99 23.95 0.25
CA TYR A 385 -37.13 23.31 -0.40
C TYR A 385 -38.47 23.73 0.23
N CYS A 386 -38.58 23.72 1.56
CA CYS A 386 -39.76 24.14 2.31
C CYS A 386 -40.08 25.64 2.04
N HIS A 387 -39.04 26.48 1.99
CA HIS A 387 -39.21 27.90 1.65
C HIS A 387 -39.76 28.08 0.22
N ARG A 388 -39.21 27.35 -0.76
CA ARG A 388 -39.63 27.43 -2.17
C ARG A 388 -41.07 26.94 -2.40
N ILE A 389 -41.52 25.91 -1.68
CA ILE A 389 -42.91 25.45 -1.75
C ILE A 389 -43.86 26.50 -1.19
N ALA A 390 -43.56 27.05 -0.02
CA ALA A 390 -44.39 28.05 0.63
C ALA A 390 -44.51 29.37 -0.20
N SER A 391 -43.46 29.72 -0.92
CA SER A 391 -43.46 30.95 -1.76
C SER A 391 -44.22 30.78 -3.08
N ARG A 392 -44.34 29.56 -3.64
CA ARG A 392 -44.99 29.27 -4.92
C ARG A 392 -46.51 29.09 -4.82
N GLN A 393 -47.10 28.98 -3.63
CA GLN A 393 -48.57 28.89 -3.44
C GLN A 393 -49.32 30.14 -3.78
N LEU A 394 -48.68 31.28 -3.99
CA LEU A 394 -49.27 32.54 -4.41
C LEU A 394 -49.43 32.70 -5.94
N GLN A 395 -49.03 31.71 -6.71
CA GLN A 395 -49.19 31.75 -8.18
C GLN A 395 -50.16 30.66 -8.64
N PRO A 396 -51.18 31.04 -9.51
CA PRO A 396 -52.09 30.04 -10.07
C PRO A 396 -51.35 29.03 -10.92
N ALA A 397 -51.89 27.80 -10.98
CA ALA A 397 -51.30 26.61 -11.58
C ALA A 397 -50.76 26.85 -12.99
N VAL A 398 -49.55 27.36 -13.10
CA VAL A 398 -48.81 27.34 -14.37
C VAL A 398 -48.41 25.90 -14.62
N VAL A 399 -48.84 25.37 -15.76
CA VAL A 399 -48.46 24.08 -16.32
C VAL A 399 -46.94 23.90 -16.18
N VAL A 400 -46.53 23.07 -15.20
CA VAL A 400 -45.11 22.76 -14.95
C VAL A 400 -44.61 22.01 -16.18
N ARG A 401 -43.93 22.72 -17.10
CA ARG A 401 -43.17 22.07 -18.17
C ARG A 401 -42.21 21.06 -17.52
N PRO A 402 -42.17 19.82 -18.01
CA PRO A 402 -41.18 18.85 -17.53
C PRO A 402 -39.78 19.45 -17.74
N GLU A 403 -39.10 19.76 -16.64
CA GLU A 403 -37.70 20.21 -16.71
C GLU A 403 -36.90 19.12 -17.42
N ARG A 404 -36.31 19.45 -18.59
CA ARG A 404 -35.57 18.54 -19.46
C ARG A 404 -34.40 17.86 -18.72
N PHE A 405 -33.84 18.50 -17.68
CA PHE A 405 -32.79 17.95 -16.79
C PHE A 405 -33.30 17.97 -15.35
N SER A 406 -33.75 16.80 -14.88
CA SER A 406 -34.05 16.61 -13.46
C SER A 406 -32.73 16.42 -12.67
N PHE A 407 -32.61 17.05 -11.51
CA PHE A 407 -31.50 16.85 -10.55
C PHE A 407 -31.20 15.35 -10.34
N GLN A 408 -32.24 14.53 -10.32
CA GLN A 408 -32.15 13.08 -10.19
C GLN A 408 -31.35 12.41 -11.32
N LYS A 409 -31.53 12.86 -12.57
CA LYS A 409 -30.79 12.33 -13.73
C LYS A 409 -29.31 12.71 -13.67
N ILE A 410 -28.99 13.92 -13.19
CA ILE A 410 -27.63 14.37 -12.98
C ILE A 410 -26.97 13.49 -11.91
N CYS A 411 -27.65 13.30 -10.78
CA CYS A 411 -27.13 12.42 -9.70
C CYS A 411 -26.87 11.00 -10.21
N LEU A 412 -27.78 10.43 -10.98
CA LEU A 412 -27.61 9.09 -11.54
C LEU A 412 -26.47 9.03 -12.57
N GLY A 413 -26.32 10.07 -13.41
CA GLY A 413 -25.20 10.19 -14.34
C GLY A 413 -23.85 10.23 -13.61
N VAL A 414 -23.76 11.00 -12.51
CA VAL A 414 -22.58 11.06 -11.65
C VAL A 414 -22.28 9.68 -11.03
N GLN A 415 -23.31 8.96 -10.56
CA GLN A 415 -23.14 7.59 -10.02
C GLN A 415 -22.58 6.63 -11.06
N PHE A 416 -23.12 6.63 -12.28
CA PHE A 416 -22.61 5.81 -13.38
C PHE A 416 -21.18 6.20 -13.76
N GLY A 417 -20.86 7.49 -13.77
CA GLY A 417 -19.54 8.00 -14.08
C GLY A 417 -18.49 7.54 -13.04
N ILE A 418 -18.81 7.67 -11.76
CA ILE A 418 -17.93 7.22 -10.67
C ILE A 418 -17.74 5.70 -10.74
N CYS A 419 -18.82 4.94 -10.96
CA CYS A 419 -18.75 3.48 -11.05
C CYS A 419 -17.90 3.04 -12.26
N ALA A 420 -18.09 3.67 -13.42
CA ALA A 420 -17.28 3.40 -14.61
C ALA A 420 -15.80 3.72 -14.41
N LEU A 421 -15.49 4.85 -13.77
CA LEU A 421 -14.14 5.28 -13.46
C LEU A 421 -13.42 4.25 -12.54
N VAL A 422 -14.07 3.85 -11.44
CA VAL A 422 -13.50 2.90 -10.47
C VAL A 422 -13.31 1.52 -11.10
N LEU A 423 -14.28 1.04 -11.87
CA LEU A 423 -14.18 -0.24 -12.57
C LEU A 423 -13.07 -0.21 -13.64
N PHE A 424 -12.92 0.91 -14.36
CA PHE A 424 -11.84 1.08 -15.33
C PHE A 424 -10.48 1.03 -14.65
N ALA A 425 -10.29 1.81 -13.58
CA ALA A 425 -9.05 1.86 -12.83
C ALA A 425 -8.67 0.49 -12.25
N LEU A 426 -9.64 -0.21 -11.63
CA LEU A 426 -9.40 -1.56 -11.10
C LEU A 426 -9.03 -2.55 -12.20
N SER A 427 -9.80 -2.59 -13.29
CA SER A 427 -9.56 -3.54 -14.37
C SER A 427 -8.21 -3.29 -15.06
N PHE A 428 -7.85 -2.02 -15.24
CA PHE A 428 -6.55 -1.63 -15.78
C PHE A 428 -5.41 -2.09 -14.86
N LEU A 429 -5.54 -1.84 -13.55
CA LEU A 429 -4.55 -2.29 -12.56
C LEU A 429 -4.40 -3.81 -12.56
N LEU A 430 -5.52 -4.55 -12.59
CA LEU A 430 -5.49 -6.02 -12.63
C LEU A 430 -4.72 -6.53 -13.84
N LEU A 431 -4.93 -5.93 -15.01
CA LEU A 431 -4.24 -6.30 -16.25
C LEU A 431 -2.74 -5.97 -16.18
N GLN A 432 -2.37 -4.81 -15.64
CA GLN A 432 -0.97 -4.39 -15.49
C GLN A 432 -0.22 -5.30 -14.50
N VAL A 433 -0.80 -5.58 -13.33
CA VAL A 433 -0.19 -6.47 -12.33
C VAL A 433 -0.04 -7.89 -12.90
N ARG A 434 -1.04 -8.37 -13.65
CA ARG A 434 -0.93 -9.65 -14.36
C ARG A 434 0.16 -9.64 -15.41
N HIS A 435 0.32 -8.55 -16.15
CA HIS A 435 1.41 -8.38 -17.13
C HIS A 435 2.76 -8.46 -16.42
N LEU A 436 3.00 -7.68 -15.37
CA LEU A 436 4.23 -7.69 -14.59
C LEU A 436 4.55 -9.08 -14.01
N ALA A 437 3.54 -9.80 -13.53
CA ALA A 437 3.73 -11.14 -12.98
C ALA A 437 4.17 -12.20 -14.03
N HIS A 438 3.91 -11.94 -15.33
CA HIS A 438 4.24 -12.86 -16.42
C HIS A 438 5.28 -12.30 -17.39
N THR A 439 5.85 -11.14 -17.11
CA THR A 439 6.91 -10.53 -17.94
C THR A 439 8.14 -11.43 -17.91
N ASP A 440 8.79 -11.55 -19.07
CA ASP A 440 10.10 -12.20 -19.19
C ASP A 440 11.15 -11.36 -18.46
N ILE A 441 11.65 -11.89 -17.37
CA ILE A 441 12.64 -11.22 -16.51
C ILE A 441 14.09 -11.48 -16.93
N GLY A 442 14.28 -12.19 -18.04
CA GLY A 442 15.58 -12.49 -18.61
C GLY A 442 16.27 -13.72 -18.04
N PHE A 443 15.62 -14.46 -17.12
CA PHE A 443 16.10 -15.73 -16.59
C PHE A 443 14.94 -16.66 -16.19
N GLU A 444 15.25 -17.92 -15.94
CA GLU A 444 14.27 -18.94 -15.56
C GLU A 444 13.90 -18.84 -14.08
N ARG A 445 12.60 -18.69 -13.77
CA ARG A 445 12.08 -18.54 -12.41
C ARG A 445 11.68 -19.84 -11.75
N ASP A 446 11.09 -20.73 -12.56
CA ASP A 446 10.36 -21.89 -12.07
C ASP A 446 11.34 -22.97 -11.60
N GLY A 447 10.98 -23.62 -10.50
CA GLY A 447 11.78 -24.70 -9.94
C GLY A 447 13.12 -24.28 -9.34
N ARG A 448 13.30 -23.02 -8.96
CA ARG A 448 14.54 -22.54 -8.33
C ARG A 448 14.29 -22.00 -6.94
N ALA A 449 15.09 -22.44 -5.99
CA ALA A 449 15.04 -21.98 -4.60
C ALA A 449 16.43 -21.68 -4.07
N THR A 450 16.48 -20.77 -3.10
CA THR A 450 17.65 -20.48 -2.27
C THR A 450 17.38 -20.97 -0.85
N ILE A 451 18.31 -21.72 -0.30
CA ILE A 451 18.33 -22.13 1.08
C ILE A 451 19.42 -21.31 1.77
N PHE A 452 19.02 -20.39 2.64
CA PHE A 452 19.93 -19.57 3.42
C PHE A 452 20.45 -20.38 4.58
N CYS A 453 21.72 -20.74 4.52
CA CYS A 453 22.38 -21.56 5.53
C CYS A 453 23.35 -20.69 6.34
N PRO A 454 23.40 -20.80 7.68
CA PRO A 454 24.43 -20.17 8.49
C PRO A 454 25.84 -20.66 8.07
N ASP A 455 26.89 -19.98 8.49
CA ASP A 455 28.29 -20.24 8.10
C ASP A 455 28.86 -21.58 8.64
N SER A 456 28.04 -22.62 8.72
CA SER A 456 28.43 -24.00 9.03
C SER A 456 28.67 -24.76 7.72
N GLU A 457 29.92 -24.90 7.31
CA GLU A 457 30.28 -25.56 6.06
C GLU A 457 29.93 -27.06 6.09
N SER A 458 30.04 -27.71 7.25
CA SER A 458 29.66 -29.11 7.42
C SER A 458 28.18 -29.35 7.20
N LEU A 459 27.33 -28.47 7.73
CA LEU A 459 25.87 -28.53 7.53
C LEU A 459 25.50 -28.29 6.04
N LYS A 460 26.16 -27.30 5.39
CA LYS A 460 25.96 -27.03 3.96
C LYS A 460 26.31 -28.25 3.10
N GLU A 461 27.48 -28.83 3.31
CA GLU A 461 27.91 -30.02 2.57
C GLU A 461 26.95 -31.21 2.77
N HIS A 462 26.47 -31.42 3.98
CA HIS A 462 25.49 -32.47 4.28
C HIS A 462 24.16 -32.23 3.56
N ILE A 463 23.62 -31.03 3.63
CA ILE A 463 22.37 -30.65 2.94
C ILE A 463 22.54 -30.85 1.43
N ILE A 464 23.64 -30.39 0.84
CA ILE A 464 23.92 -30.52 -0.61
C ILE A 464 23.98 -32.02 -0.98
N HIS A 465 24.64 -32.83 -0.18
CA HIS A 465 24.76 -34.28 -0.43
C HIS A 465 23.40 -34.96 -0.45
N GLU A 466 22.58 -34.73 0.56
CA GLU A 466 21.27 -35.36 0.69
C GLU A 466 20.23 -34.82 -0.32
N LEU A 467 20.29 -33.52 -0.68
CA LEU A 467 19.45 -32.96 -1.72
C LEU A 467 19.74 -33.57 -3.10
N ARG A 468 21.02 -33.81 -3.45
CA ARG A 468 21.41 -34.46 -4.72
C ARG A 468 20.86 -35.88 -4.88
N ARG A 469 20.47 -36.53 -3.78
CA ARG A 469 19.88 -37.88 -3.80
C ARG A 469 18.36 -37.88 -4.02
N GLN A 470 17.73 -36.72 -3.96
CA GLN A 470 16.29 -36.62 -4.12
C GLN A 470 15.90 -36.66 -5.62
N PRO A 471 14.93 -37.50 -6.00
CA PRO A 471 14.57 -37.69 -7.42
C PRO A 471 13.93 -36.47 -8.08
N TYR A 472 13.38 -35.54 -7.30
CA TYR A 472 12.77 -34.31 -7.76
C TYR A 472 13.76 -33.13 -7.84
N VAL A 473 15.00 -33.33 -7.38
CA VAL A 473 16.06 -32.33 -7.43
C VAL A 473 16.91 -32.58 -8.69
N GLN A 474 17.03 -31.59 -9.52
CA GLN A 474 17.76 -31.65 -10.80
C GLN A 474 19.21 -31.19 -10.64
N GLU A 475 19.42 -30.10 -9.91
CA GLU A 475 20.74 -29.52 -9.70
C GLU A 475 20.84 -28.85 -8.33
N VAL A 476 21.99 -28.95 -7.67
CA VAL A 476 22.32 -28.25 -6.42
C VAL A 476 23.67 -27.61 -6.57
N LYS A 477 23.74 -26.30 -6.35
CA LYS A 477 24.94 -25.47 -6.40
C LYS A 477 25.12 -24.67 -5.11
N GLN A 478 26.35 -24.33 -4.80
CA GLN A 478 26.69 -23.38 -3.74
C GLN A 478 27.19 -22.10 -4.42
N LEU A 479 26.28 -21.14 -4.60
CA LEU A 479 26.52 -19.90 -5.31
C LEU A 479 26.00 -18.72 -4.52
N TYR A 480 26.42 -17.53 -4.92
CA TYR A 480 25.84 -16.31 -4.40
C TYR A 480 24.37 -16.18 -4.84
N SER A 481 23.46 -15.94 -3.88
CA SER A 481 22.05 -15.81 -4.19
C SER A 481 21.69 -14.42 -4.69
N LEU A 482 20.92 -14.35 -5.79
CA LEU A 482 20.31 -13.09 -6.24
C LEU A 482 19.13 -12.67 -5.38
N PHE A 483 18.43 -13.61 -4.74
CA PHE A 483 17.13 -13.41 -4.11
C PHE A 483 17.13 -13.88 -2.66
N PRO A 484 16.49 -13.10 -1.73
CA PRO A 484 15.69 -11.89 -1.94
C PRO A 484 16.50 -10.59 -1.87
N GLN A 485 17.81 -10.61 -1.76
CA GLN A 485 18.62 -9.42 -1.43
C GLN A 485 19.18 -8.64 -2.62
N GLY A 486 18.93 -9.10 -3.84
CA GLY A 486 19.29 -8.35 -5.07
C GLY A 486 20.74 -8.08 -5.17
N SER A 487 21.74 -8.00 -5.34
CA SER A 487 23.14 -7.73 -5.65
C SER A 487 24.11 -7.75 -4.48
N SER A 488 25.30 -8.19 -4.77
CA SER A 488 26.45 -8.20 -3.86
C SER A 488 27.01 -6.82 -3.53
N GLY A 489 26.57 -5.78 -4.20
CA GLY A 489 27.00 -4.41 -4.01
C GLY A 489 27.34 -3.68 -5.32
N GLY A 490 27.29 -2.36 -5.25
CA GLY A 490 27.67 -1.49 -6.38
C GLY A 490 29.19 -1.46 -6.55
N LEU A 491 29.70 -1.88 -7.71
CA LEU A 491 31.07 -1.69 -8.13
C LEU A 491 31.20 -0.35 -8.84
N ALA A 492 31.85 0.61 -8.21
CA ALA A 492 32.14 1.91 -8.84
C ALA A 492 33.28 1.76 -9.86
N VAL A 493 32.96 1.93 -11.14
CA VAL A 493 33.90 1.86 -12.24
C VAL A 493 34.26 3.28 -12.67
N SER A 494 35.51 3.66 -12.48
CA SER A 494 36.04 5.00 -12.83
C SER A 494 36.69 5.05 -14.23
N SER A 495 37.07 3.89 -14.78
CA SER A 495 37.75 3.79 -16.08
C SER A 495 37.24 2.62 -16.91
N TRP A 496 37.03 2.87 -18.19
CA TRP A 496 36.70 1.84 -19.19
C TRP A 496 37.13 2.28 -20.59
N ASP A 497 37.32 1.33 -21.48
CA ASP A 497 37.74 1.62 -22.86
C ASP A 497 36.64 2.39 -23.61
N GLY A 498 36.99 3.54 -24.16
CA GLY A 498 36.05 4.43 -24.85
C GLY A 498 35.34 5.43 -23.93
N LYS A 499 35.77 5.53 -22.66
CA LYS A 499 35.29 6.57 -21.77
C LYS A 499 35.68 7.96 -22.27
N LEU A 500 34.70 8.90 -22.31
CA LEU A 500 34.97 10.31 -22.57
C LEU A 500 35.69 10.93 -21.38
N ASP A 501 36.64 11.84 -21.60
CA ASP A 501 37.48 12.45 -20.55
C ASP A 501 36.67 13.09 -19.41
N ASN A 502 35.49 13.62 -19.72
CA ASN A 502 34.58 14.24 -18.74
C ASN A 502 33.41 13.34 -18.30
N ALA A 503 33.39 12.07 -18.74
CA ALA A 503 32.34 11.18 -18.32
C ALA A 503 32.53 10.80 -16.85
N ASP A 504 31.44 10.79 -16.18
CA ASP A 504 31.42 10.43 -14.77
C ASP A 504 31.66 8.91 -14.57
N PRO A 505 32.15 8.41 -13.42
CA PRO A 505 32.13 6.99 -13.10
C PRO A 505 30.70 6.44 -13.07
N ILE A 506 30.58 5.17 -13.36
CA ILE A 506 29.32 4.44 -13.30
C ILE A 506 29.38 3.40 -12.18
N THR A 507 28.24 3.08 -11.60
CA THR A 507 28.11 1.98 -10.67
C THR A 507 27.51 0.78 -11.40
N LEU A 508 28.23 -0.32 -11.44
CA LEU A 508 27.73 -1.61 -11.93
C LEU A 508 27.34 -2.49 -10.76
N ASN A 509 26.29 -3.23 -10.91
CA ASN A 509 25.87 -4.24 -9.95
C ASN A 509 26.79 -5.45 -10.13
N ALA A 510 27.74 -5.64 -9.20
CA ALA A 510 28.72 -6.71 -9.29
C ALA A 510 28.15 -8.00 -8.69
N ILE A 511 28.17 -9.07 -9.47
CA ILE A 511 27.86 -10.41 -9.02
C ILE A 511 29.16 -11.20 -9.04
N PRO A 512 29.71 -11.61 -7.87
CA PRO A 512 31.00 -12.30 -7.79
C PRO A 512 30.86 -13.78 -8.11
N GLU A 513 30.27 -14.11 -9.25
CA GLU A 513 30.00 -15.46 -9.71
C GLU A 513 30.28 -15.62 -11.21
N GLY A 514 30.76 -16.80 -11.57
CA GLY A 514 31.17 -17.11 -12.93
C GLY A 514 30.11 -17.81 -13.77
N GLN A 515 30.59 -18.74 -14.60
CA GLN A 515 29.76 -19.47 -15.57
C GLN A 515 28.66 -20.32 -14.89
N GLU A 516 28.91 -20.87 -13.71
CA GLU A 516 27.92 -21.70 -13.02
C GLU A 516 26.64 -20.94 -12.66
N PHE A 517 26.79 -19.65 -12.38
CA PHE A 517 25.64 -18.76 -12.13
C PHE A 517 24.84 -18.51 -13.41
N ILE A 518 25.53 -18.26 -14.55
CA ILE A 518 24.88 -18.08 -15.85
C ILE A 518 24.07 -19.32 -16.23
N ASP A 519 24.68 -20.50 -16.04
CA ASP A 519 24.06 -21.78 -16.37
C ASP A 519 22.88 -22.08 -15.43
N PHE A 520 23.04 -21.84 -14.13
CA PHE A 520 21.98 -22.11 -13.15
C PHE A 520 20.73 -21.27 -13.35
N TYR A 521 20.88 -19.98 -13.66
CA TYR A 521 19.73 -19.10 -13.94
C TYR A 521 19.29 -19.10 -15.40
N GLY A 522 19.97 -19.83 -16.27
CA GLY A 522 19.66 -19.89 -17.71
C GLY A 522 19.83 -18.55 -18.40
N LEU A 523 20.83 -17.74 -17.99
CA LEU A 523 21.08 -16.43 -18.58
C LEU A 523 21.55 -16.59 -20.03
N ARG A 524 20.91 -15.87 -20.94
CA ARG A 524 21.18 -15.99 -22.37
C ARG A 524 22.38 -15.15 -22.79
N LEU A 525 23.47 -15.79 -23.19
CA LEU A 525 24.61 -15.13 -23.81
C LEU A 525 24.24 -14.64 -25.23
N ILE A 526 24.47 -13.35 -25.53
CA ILE A 526 24.13 -12.71 -26.79
C ILE A 526 25.36 -12.58 -27.66
N ALA A 527 26.52 -12.28 -27.06
CA ALA A 527 27.78 -12.07 -27.77
C ALA A 527 28.98 -12.55 -26.95
N GLY A 528 30.02 -12.95 -27.60
CA GLY A 528 31.27 -13.38 -26.97
C GLY A 528 31.26 -14.82 -26.50
N ASN A 529 32.11 -15.11 -25.51
CA ASN A 529 32.33 -16.44 -24.94
C ASN A 529 31.96 -16.48 -23.45
N SER A 530 31.82 -17.70 -22.95
CA SER A 530 31.59 -17.92 -21.50
C SER A 530 32.87 -17.65 -20.70
N LEU A 531 32.74 -17.38 -19.41
CA LEU A 531 33.84 -17.15 -18.48
C LEU A 531 34.80 -18.35 -18.40
N LYS A 532 34.32 -19.59 -18.52
CA LYS A 532 35.14 -20.82 -18.50
C LYS A 532 36.10 -20.96 -19.66
N ALA A 533 35.84 -20.29 -20.79
CA ALA A 533 36.60 -20.52 -22.04
C ALA A 533 38.02 -19.92 -22.02
N GLN A 534 38.35 -19.03 -21.11
CA GLN A 534 39.62 -18.28 -21.20
C GLN A 534 40.62 -18.53 -20.06
N GLY A 535 40.23 -19.15 -18.95
CA GLY A 535 41.15 -19.40 -17.81
C GLY A 535 41.79 -18.15 -17.19
N ASP A 536 41.22 -16.96 -17.48
CA ASP A 536 41.72 -15.67 -17.08
C ASP A 536 40.91 -15.15 -15.87
N THR A 537 41.59 -14.95 -14.76
CA THR A 537 40.99 -14.46 -13.50
C THR A 537 40.48 -13.00 -13.61
N MET A 538 40.78 -12.30 -14.71
CA MET A 538 40.35 -10.92 -14.93
C MET A 538 39.28 -10.82 -16.06
N ALA A 539 38.57 -11.90 -16.34
CA ALA A 539 37.48 -11.92 -17.30
C ALA A 539 36.17 -11.45 -16.63
N ALA A 540 35.31 -10.78 -17.38
CA ALA A 540 34.00 -10.38 -16.96
C ALA A 540 32.95 -10.56 -18.06
N VAL A 541 31.71 -10.80 -17.64
CA VAL A 541 30.53 -10.76 -18.50
C VAL A 541 29.63 -9.63 -18.05
N ILE A 542 29.11 -8.85 -18.98
CA ILE A 542 28.22 -7.72 -18.68
C ILE A 542 26.84 -7.94 -19.32
N ASN A 543 25.81 -7.23 -18.82
CA ASN A 543 24.51 -7.21 -19.50
C ASN A 543 24.44 -6.09 -20.55
N GLU A 544 23.39 -6.10 -21.38
CA GLU A 544 23.18 -5.09 -22.44
C GLU A 544 23.09 -3.68 -21.88
N THR A 545 22.44 -3.51 -20.72
CA THR A 545 22.29 -2.21 -20.06
C THR A 545 23.65 -1.64 -19.63
N ALA A 546 24.55 -2.45 -19.08
CA ALA A 546 25.91 -2.02 -18.74
C ALA A 546 26.68 -1.59 -20.01
N ALA A 547 26.59 -2.36 -21.11
CA ALA A 547 27.21 -2.00 -22.37
C ALA A 547 26.69 -0.67 -22.94
N ARG A 548 25.38 -0.45 -22.88
CA ARG A 548 24.73 0.81 -23.30
C ARG A 548 25.16 2.00 -22.45
N MET A 549 25.20 1.85 -21.13
CA MET A 549 25.62 2.92 -20.21
C MET A 549 27.09 3.33 -20.44
N MET A 550 27.95 2.39 -20.76
CA MET A 550 29.36 2.63 -21.10
C MET A 550 29.56 3.12 -22.53
N ASN A 551 28.49 3.26 -23.31
CA ASN A 551 28.51 3.61 -24.74
C ASN A 551 29.42 2.71 -25.57
N MET A 552 29.38 1.40 -25.31
CA MET A 552 30.21 0.40 -26.00
C MET A 552 29.40 -0.30 -27.10
N ALA A 553 29.65 0.04 -28.38
CA ALA A 553 29.00 -0.65 -29.49
C ALA A 553 29.46 -2.12 -29.60
N ASN A 554 30.78 -2.35 -29.41
CA ASN A 554 31.40 -3.68 -29.40
C ASN A 554 32.17 -3.85 -28.08
N PRO A 555 31.54 -4.40 -27.02
CA PRO A 555 32.18 -4.49 -25.72
C PRO A 555 33.22 -5.61 -25.58
N ILE A 556 33.16 -6.67 -26.43
CA ILE A 556 34.06 -7.82 -26.35
C ILE A 556 35.51 -7.41 -26.52
N GLY A 557 36.38 -7.86 -25.61
CA GLY A 557 37.83 -7.56 -25.59
C GLY A 557 38.18 -6.20 -24.98
N LYS A 558 37.19 -5.35 -24.67
CA LYS A 558 37.41 -4.07 -23.99
C LYS A 558 37.54 -4.22 -22.47
N LYS A 559 38.22 -3.27 -21.83
CA LYS A 559 38.46 -3.26 -20.39
C LYS A 559 37.44 -2.40 -19.65
N VAL A 560 37.02 -2.90 -18.52
CA VAL A 560 36.20 -2.19 -17.51
C VAL A 560 36.92 -2.29 -16.17
N GLY A 561 37.55 -1.20 -15.73
CA GLY A 561 38.46 -1.24 -14.61
C GLY A 561 39.63 -2.19 -14.88
N MET A 562 39.77 -3.23 -14.06
CA MET A 562 40.78 -4.28 -14.23
C MET A 562 40.32 -5.48 -15.06
N TRP A 563 39.04 -5.59 -15.35
CA TRP A 563 38.45 -6.76 -16.03
C TRP A 563 38.34 -6.56 -17.53
N THR A 564 38.54 -7.64 -18.30
CA THR A 564 38.34 -7.70 -19.74
C THR A 564 36.97 -8.32 -20.02
N ILE A 565 36.13 -7.64 -20.80
CA ILE A 565 34.82 -8.15 -21.20
C ILE A 565 34.98 -9.30 -22.19
N VAL A 566 34.55 -10.50 -21.81
CA VAL A 566 34.60 -11.71 -22.65
C VAL A 566 33.25 -12.09 -23.23
N GLY A 567 32.16 -11.63 -22.62
CA GLY A 567 30.80 -11.93 -23.04
C GLY A 567 29.78 -10.85 -22.66
N VAL A 568 28.66 -10.90 -23.37
CA VAL A 568 27.49 -10.07 -23.08
C VAL A 568 26.27 -10.97 -22.92
N VAL A 569 25.59 -10.85 -21.80
CA VAL A 569 24.30 -11.52 -21.55
C VAL A 569 23.14 -10.58 -21.84
N ARG A 570 21.99 -11.17 -22.22
CA ARG A 570 20.74 -10.42 -22.33
C ARG A 570 20.41 -9.74 -21.01
N ASP A 571 19.74 -8.60 -21.08
CA ASP A 571 19.24 -7.91 -19.89
C ASP A 571 18.36 -8.83 -19.04
N PHE A 572 18.57 -8.81 -17.72
CA PHE A 572 17.79 -9.55 -16.75
C PHE A 572 17.56 -8.70 -15.49
N HIS A 573 16.43 -8.91 -14.84
CA HIS A 573 16.05 -8.14 -13.65
C HIS A 573 16.64 -8.73 -12.38
N VAL A 574 17.60 -8.05 -11.78
CA VAL A 574 18.11 -8.35 -10.44
C VAL A 574 17.15 -7.80 -9.37
N SER A 575 16.49 -6.70 -9.72
CA SER A 575 15.51 -5.98 -8.89
C SER A 575 14.08 -6.26 -9.35
N ALA A 576 13.11 -5.59 -8.72
CA ALA A 576 11.71 -5.69 -9.11
C ALA A 576 11.50 -5.31 -10.61
N PRO A 577 10.60 -5.97 -11.35
CA PRO A 577 10.32 -5.64 -12.76
C PRO A 577 9.62 -4.27 -12.93
N THR A 578 9.36 -3.59 -11.84
CA THR A 578 8.79 -2.24 -11.80
C THR A 578 9.83 -1.13 -12.01
N VAL A 579 11.13 -1.46 -11.84
CA VAL A 579 12.25 -0.53 -12.00
C VAL A 579 13.08 -0.85 -13.24
N PRO A 580 13.91 0.09 -13.74
CA PRO A 580 14.82 -0.18 -14.85
C PRO A 580 15.75 -1.36 -14.56
N VAL A 581 16.15 -2.07 -15.61
CA VAL A 581 17.16 -3.12 -15.48
C VAL A 581 18.48 -2.51 -15.01
N ASP A 582 19.04 -3.07 -13.95
CA ASP A 582 20.32 -2.63 -13.43
C ASP A 582 21.47 -2.97 -14.39
N PRO A 583 22.49 -2.11 -14.48
CA PRO A 583 23.73 -2.46 -15.18
C PRO A 583 24.52 -3.48 -14.36
N VAL A 584 24.71 -4.68 -14.88
CA VAL A 584 25.32 -5.81 -14.17
C VAL A 584 26.66 -6.17 -14.78
N ILE A 585 27.60 -6.53 -13.89
CA ILE A 585 28.87 -7.18 -14.24
C ILE A 585 29.01 -8.48 -13.44
N LEU A 586 29.19 -9.57 -14.13
CA LEU A 586 29.50 -10.89 -13.59
C LEU A 586 31.02 -11.07 -13.64
N ILE A 587 31.64 -11.31 -12.49
CA ILE A 587 33.10 -11.44 -12.34
C ILE A 587 33.40 -12.72 -11.57
N GLU A 588 34.26 -13.56 -12.12
CA GLU A 588 34.76 -14.72 -11.39
C GLU A 588 35.75 -14.25 -10.32
N PHE A 589 35.30 -14.22 -9.08
CA PHE A 589 36.10 -13.78 -7.95
C PHE A 589 36.58 -15.01 -7.18
N ASN A 590 37.84 -15.36 -7.36
CA ASN A 590 38.48 -16.42 -6.59
C ASN A 590 38.80 -15.93 -5.17
N CYS A 591 37.74 -15.75 -4.34
CA CYS A 591 37.91 -15.44 -2.93
C CYS A 591 38.10 -16.76 -2.17
N PRO A 592 39.19 -16.92 -1.41
CA PRO A 592 39.41 -18.13 -0.60
C PRO A 592 38.41 -18.26 0.57
N VAL A 593 37.64 -17.22 0.85
CA VAL A 593 36.59 -17.20 1.87
C VAL A 593 35.25 -17.36 1.18
N GLN A 594 34.63 -18.52 1.30
CA GLN A 594 33.29 -18.83 0.78
C GLN A 594 32.16 -18.13 1.56
N MET A 595 32.48 -17.01 2.23
CA MET A 595 31.51 -16.23 2.99
C MET A 595 30.38 -15.73 2.10
N GLY A 596 29.15 -16.06 2.45
CA GLY A 596 27.93 -15.54 1.83
C GLY A 596 27.40 -16.35 0.64
N ARG A 597 27.94 -17.56 0.36
CA ARG A 597 27.34 -18.47 -0.63
C ARG A 597 26.25 -19.31 0.01
N ASP A 598 25.08 -19.25 -0.60
CA ASP A 598 23.89 -20.02 -0.21
C ASP A 598 23.78 -21.31 -1.04
N ILE A 599 22.88 -22.20 -0.62
CA ILE A 599 22.57 -23.40 -1.40
C ILE A 599 21.45 -23.07 -2.37
N LEU A 600 21.73 -23.13 -3.66
CA LEU A 600 20.75 -22.96 -4.72
C LEU A 600 20.32 -24.32 -5.24
N VAL A 601 19.01 -24.52 -5.37
CA VAL A 601 18.43 -25.80 -5.77
C VAL A 601 17.54 -25.61 -6.98
N HIS A 602 17.80 -26.40 -8.04
CA HIS A 602 16.88 -26.54 -9.17
C HIS A 602 16.10 -27.84 -8.99
N PHE A 603 14.77 -27.75 -8.96
CA PHE A 603 13.87 -28.86 -8.63
C PHE A 603 12.55 -28.76 -9.40
N ASP A 604 11.70 -29.78 -9.32
CA ASP A 604 10.36 -29.68 -9.91
C ASP A 604 9.48 -28.78 -9.04
N GLU A 605 8.95 -27.71 -9.61
CA GLU A 605 8.13 -26.69 -8.93
C GLU A 605 6.94 -27.30 -8.16
N SER A 606 6.40 -28.42 -8.64
CA SER A 606 5.30 -29.13 -7.98
C SER A 606 5.68 -29.74 -6.62
N ASP A 607 6.98 -29.94 -6.36
CA ASP A 607 7.52 -30.52 -5.14
C ASP A 607 8.02 -29.46 -4.13
N THR A 608 7.62 -28.18 -4.26
CA THR A 608 8.06 -27.08 -3.38
C THR A 608 7.84 -27.40 -1.89
N ASP A 609 6.65 -27.84 -1.51
CA ASP A 609 6.34 -28.20 -0.11
C ASP A 609 7.16 -29.39 0.36
N ARG A 610 7.39 -30.37 -0.51
CA ARG A 610 8.23 -31.54 -0.24
C ARG A 610 9.67 -31.16 -0.01
N LEU A 611 10.22 -30.24 -0.82
CA LEU A 611 11.56 -29.68 -0.64
C LEU A 611 11.69 -29.01 0.72
N LYS A 612 10.76 -28.13 1.07
CA LYS A 612 10.77 -27.42 2.37
C LYS A 612 10.73 -28.40 3.54
N HIS A 613 9.79 -29.33 3.54
CA HIS A 613 9.67 -30.34 4.60
C HIS A 613 10.89 -31.26 4.68
N PHE A 614 11.48 -31.63 3.55
CA PHE A 614 12.68 -32.45 3.53
C PHE A 614 13.87 -31.73 4.17
N VAL A 615 14.13 -30.49 3.77
CA VAL A 615 15.24 -29.69 4.33
C VAL A 615 15.01 -29.43 5.81
N ASP A 616 13.79 -29.06 6.22
CA ASP A 616 13.46 -28.85 7.63
C ASP A 616 13.71 -30.12 8.45
N SER A 617 13.26 -31.28 7.96
CA SER A 617 13.47 -32.57 8.66
C SER A 617 14.95 -32.94 8.75
N LEU A 618 15.72 -32.68 7.69
CA LEU A 618 17.15 -32.97 7.64
C LEU A 618 17.91 -32.10 8.64
N VAL A 619 17.64 -30.80 8.64
CA VAL A 619 18.27 -29.84 9.55
C VAL A 619 17.92 -30.14 11.01
N GLN A 620 16.65 -30.46 11.28
CA GLN A 620 16.22 -30.82 12.64
C GLN A 620 16.90 -32.13 13.16
N SER A 621 17.34 -33.05 12.28
CA SER A 621 18.04 -34.25 12.66
C SER A 621 19.53 -34.01 12.99
N GLU A 622 20.16 -33.04 12.34
CA GLU A 622 21.58 -32.70 12.50
C GLU A 622 21.82 -31.63 13.58
N GLU A 623 21.06 -30.55 13.47
CA GLU A 623 21.11 -29.41 14.39
C GLU A 623 19.68 -29.10 14.88
N PRO A 624 19.21 -29.80 15.96
CA PRO A 624 17.86 -29.54 16.48
C PRO A 624 17.69 -28.08 16.87
N GLY A 625 16.64 -27.46 16.27
CA GLY A 625 16.29 -26.08 16.56
C GLY A 625 16.81 -25.03 15.58
N VAL A 626 17.57 -25.42 14.58
CA VAL A 626 17.90 -24.54 13.45
C VAL A 626 16.80 -24.62 12.40
N PHE A 627 16.27 -23.48 11.99
CA PHE A 627 15.34 -23.36 10.87
C PHE A 627 16.01 -22.58 9.75
N LEU A 628 16.12 -23.19 8.58
CA LEU A 628 16.67 -22.51 7.43
C LEU A 628 15.57 -21.78 6.66
N LYS A 629 15.86 -20.57 6.26
CA LYS A 629 14.97 -19.83 5.37
C LYS A 629 15.13 -20.37 3.96
N ILE A 630 14.07 -20.98 3.45
CA ILE A 630 13.98 -21.45 2.06
C ILE A 630 13.06 -20.50 1.31
N THR A 631 13.58 -19.87 0.26
CA THR A 631 12.82 -18.94 -0.56
C THR A 631 12.92 -19.34 -2.01
N THR A 632 11.79 -19.61 -2.66
CA THR A 632 11.78 -19.82 -4.11
C THR A 632 11.92 -18.48 -4.84
N VAL A 633 12.48 -18.51 -6.04
CA VAL A 633 12.57 -17.31 -6.88
C VAL A 633 11.17 -16.74 -7.15
N ARG A 634 10.16 -17.59 -7.30
CA ARG A 634 8.76 -17.18 -7.43
C ARG A 634 8.26 -16.42 -6.20
N GLU A 635 8.52 -16.92 -4.98
CA GLU A 635 8.14 -16.24 -3.73
C GLU A 635 8.83 -14.90 -3.59
N ALA A 636 10.13 -14.80 -3.92
CA ALA A 636 10.87 -13.55 -3.91
C ALA A 636 10.28 -12.52 -4.87
N TYR A 637 9.87 -12.97 -6.06
CA TYR A 637 9.18 -12.10 -7.04
C TYR A 637 7.77 -11.71 -6.60
N GLU A 638 7.06 -12.59 -5.92
CA GLU A 638 5.77 -12.27 -5.32
C GLU A 638 5.87 -11.21 -4.23
N GLU A 639 6.97 -11.23 -3.48
CA GLU A 639 7.26 -10.19 -2.47
C GLU A 639 7.55 -8.83 -3.13
N TYR A 640 8.27 -8.77 -4.24
CA TYR A 640 8.46 -7.54 -5.02
C TYR A 640 7.14 -6.92 -5.50
N LEU A 641 6.15 -7.75 -5.84
CA LEU A 641 4.81 -7.32 -6.27
C LEU A 641 3.79 -7.22 -5.11
N ARG A 642 4.25 -7.36 -3.87
CA ARG A 642 3.36 -7.36 -2.68
C ARG A 642 2.56 -6.07 -2.54
N SER A 643 3.20 -4.91 -2.82
CA SER A 643 2.54 -3.62 -2.76
C SER A 643 1.42 -3.49 -3.81
N GLU A 644 1.68 -3.93 -5.04
CA GLU A 644 0.71 -3.92 -6.14
C GLU A 644 -0.45 -4.90 -5.88
N ARG A 645 -0.16 -6.07 -5.34
CA ARG A 645 -1.19 -7.04 -4.93
C ARG A 645 -2.05 -6.54 -3.78
N THR A 646 -1.45 -5.86 -2.81
CA THR A 646 -2.18 -5.24 -1.71
C THR A 646 -3.09 -4.14 -2.24
N LEU A 647 -2.58 -3.26 -3.11
CA LEU A 647 -3.37 -2.25 -3.80
C LEU A 647 -4.53 -2.87 -4.58
N GLN A 648 -4.27 -3.97 -5.32
CA GLN A 648 -5.28 -4.71 -6.06
C GLN A 648 -6.41 -5.23 -5.15
N LYS A 649 -6.07 -5.86 -4.02
CA LYS A 649 -7.06 -6.36 -3.04
C LYS A 649 -7.93 -5.21 -2.51
N LEU A 650 -7.32 -4.12 -2.11
CA LEU A 650 -8.01 -2.96 -1.58
C LEU A 650 -8.91 -2.29 -2.64
N LEU A 651 -8.43 -2.09 -3.85
CA LEU A 651 -9.23 -1.55 -4.96
C LEU A 651 -10.40 -2.47 -5.33
N THR A 652 -10.22 -3.79 -5.23
CA THR A 652 -11.31 -4.75 -5.45
C THR A 652 -12.43 -4.54 -4.44
N VAL A 653 -12.11 -4.39 -3.16
CA VAL A 653 -13.10 -4.09 -2.12
C VAL A 653 -13.82 -2.77 -2.41
N VAL A 654 -13.08 -1.71 -2.75
CA VAL A 654 -13.64 -0.41 -3.12
C VAL A 654 -14.59 -0.52 -4.32
N ALA A 655 -14.20 -1.26 -5.36
CA ALA A 655 -15.02 -1.46 -6.55
C ALA A 655 -16.31 -2.23 -6.24
N VAL A 656 -16.23 -3.28 -5.43
CA VAL A 656 -17.41 -4.03 -4.98
C VAL A 656 -18.37 -3.12 -4.23
N VAL A 657 -17.89 -2.32 -3.29
CA VAL A 657 -18.72 -1.37 -2.54
C VAL A 657 -19.31 -0.29 -3.47
N CYS A 658 -18.52 0.24 -4.41
CA CYS A 658 -18.98 1.20 -5.40
C CYS A 658 -20.13 0.65 -6.25
N VAL A 659 -19.98 -0.60 -6.72
CA VAL A 659 -21.05 -1.30 -7.48
C VAL A 659 -22.28 -1.50 -6.61
N LEU A 660 -22.13 -1.92 -5.35
CA LEU A 660 -23.26 -2.12 -4.42
C LEU A 660 -24.01 -0.82 -4.15
N ILE A 661 -23.31 0.29 -3.85
CA ILE A 661 -23.96 1.60 -3.64
C ILE A 661 -24.69 2.03 -4.90
N THR A 662 -24.06 1.86 -6.08
CA THR A 662 -24.68 2.20 -7.38
C THR A 662 -25.91 1.34 -7.64
N LEU A 663 -25.84 0.03 -7.40
CA LEU A 663 -26.95 -0.91 -7.54
C LEU A 663 -28.15 -0.51 -6.68
N ILE A 664 -27.90 -0.27 -5.41
CA ILE A 664 -28.92 0.18 -4.45
C ILE A 664 -29.53 1.49 -4.91
N GLY A 665 -28.71 2.44 -5.39
CA GLY A 665 -29.15 3.74 -5.88
C GLY A 665 -30.02 3.64 -7.13
N VAL A 666 -29.56 2.92 -8.14
CA VAL A 666 -30.30 2.71 -9.39
C VAL A 666 -31.61 1.99 -9.14
N PHE A 667 -31.60 0.91 -8.36
CA PHE A 667 -32.80 0.16 -8.02
C PHE A 667 -33.84 1.01 -7.30
N ALA A 668 -33.43 1.78 -6.29
CA ALA A 668 -34.32 2.63 -5.53
C ALA A 668 -34.86 3.80 -6.41
N HIS A 669 -34.01 4.38 -7.27
CA HIS A 669 -34.42 5.42 -8.22
C HIS A 669 -35.41 4.90 -9.24
N VAL A 670 -35.14 3.75 -9.85
CA VAL A 670 -36.09 3.15 -10.84
C VAL A 670 -37.42 2.81 -10.19
N SER A 671 -37.41 2.19 -8.99
CA SER A 671 -38.61 1.89 -8.24
C SER A 671 -39.47 3.15 -8.00
N LEU A 672 -38.82 4.24 -7.64
CA LEU A 672 -39.49 5.51 -7.39
C LEU A 672 -40.03 6.15 -8.65
N VAL A 673 -39.31 6.13 -9.78
CA VAL A 673 -39.74 6.64 -11.06
C VAL A 673 -40.93 5.84 -11.58
N CYS A 674 -40.92 4.52 -11.42
CA CYS A 674 -42.06 3.68 -11.75
C CYS A 674 -43.32 4.06 -10.94
N GLU A 675 -43.15 4.36 -9.63
CA GLU A 675 -44.25 4.82 -8.78
C GLU A 675 -44.76 6.19 -9.17
N GLN A 676 -43.89 7.13 -9.53
CA GLN A 676 -44.27 8.47 -10.02
C GLN A 676 -44.97 8.42 -11.35
N ARG A 677 -44.58 7.56 -12.28
CA ARG A 677 -45.15 7.42 -13.63
C ARG A 677 -46.19 6.29 -13.70
N ARG A 678 -46.68 5.81 -12.57
CA ARG A 678 -47.62 4.66 -12.51
C ARG A 678 -48.88 4.93 -13.34
N LYS A 679 -49.48 6.15 -13.23
CA LYS A 679 -50.63 6.57 -14.06
C LYS A 679 -50.29 6.64 -15.54
N GLU A 680 -49.17 7.25 -15.90
CA GLU A 680 -48.72 7.33 -17.29
C GLU A 680 -48.54 5.94 -17.91
N ILE A 681 -47.89 5.01 -17.15
CA ILE A 681 -47.71 3.62 -17.56
C ILE A 681 -49.06 2.94 -17.76
N THR A 682 -50.01 3.17 -16.86
CA THR A 682 -51.36 2.60 -16.90
C THR A 682 -52.13 3.11 -18.11
N ILE A 683 -52.12 4.42 -18.36
CA ILE A 683 -52.79 5.06 -19.53
C ILE A 683 -52.19 4.54 -20.84
N ARG A 684 -50.87 4.44 -20.95
CA ARG A 684 -50.19 3.88 -22.13
C ARG A 684 -50.59 2.43 -22.37
N LYS A 685 -50.72 1.64 -21.27
CA LYS A 685 -51.14 0.24 -21.34
C LYS A 685 -52.60 0.09 -21.83
N VAL A 686 -53.52 0.93 -21.32
CA VAL A 686 -54.91 0.99 -21.79
C VAL A 686 -54.98 1.39 -23.28
N ASN A 687 -54.06 2.25 -23.74
CA ASN A 687 -53.92 2.64 -25.15
C ASN A 687 -53.11 1.61 -25.99
N GLY A 688 -52.91 0.38 -25.52
CA GLY A 688 -52.33 -0.71 -26.30
C GLY A 688 -50.80 -0.83 -26.23
N ALA A 689 -50.10 -0.08 -25.39
CA ALA A 689 -48.67 -0.23 -25.24
C ALA A 689 -48.30 -1.58 -24.56
N THR A 690 -47.39 -2.33 -25.17
CA THR A 690 -46.88 -3.59 -24.60
C THR A 690 -45.93 -3.36 -23.44
N ALA A 691 -45.81 -4.31 -22.52
CA ALA A 691 -44.85 -4.25 -21.42
C ALA A 691 -43.41 -4.13 -21.93
N ALA A 692 -43.09 -4.76 -23.07
CA ALA A 692 -41.78 -4.66 -23.72
C ALA A 692 -41.50 -3.24 -24.26
N GLY A 693 -42.53 -2.56 -24.85
CA GLY A 693 -42.39 -1.19 -25.32
C GLY A 693 -42.14 -0.18 -24.20
N ILE A 694 -42.81 -0.37 -23.05
CA ILE A 694 -42.59 0.45 -21.84
C ILE A 694 -41.16 0.19 -21.33
N PHE A 695 -40.74 -1.06 -21.21
CA PHE A 695 -39.38 -1.43 -20.80
C PHE A 695 -38.30 -0.81 -21.69
N HIS A 696 -38.48 -0.89 -23.02
CA HIS A 696 -37.54 -0.31 -23.99
C HIS A 696 -37.42 1.21 -23.84
N SER A 697 -38.53 1.90 -23.57
CA SER A 697 -38.52 3.36 -23.35
C SER A 697 -37.70 3.75 -22.13
N PHE A 698 -37.84 3.02 -21.03
CA PHE A 698 -36.99 3.23 -19.82
C PHE A 698 -35.53 2.89 -20.10
N LEU A 699 -35.27 1.74 -20.73
CA LEU A 699 -33.93 1.29 -21.06
C LEU A 699 -33.18 2.34 -21.89
N LYS A 700 -33.80 2.90 -22.90
CA LYS A 700 -33.21 3.95 -23.75
C LYS A 700 -32.81 5.19 -22.95
N GLU A 701 -33.62 5.62 -21.99
CA GLU A 701 -33.33 6.77 -21.13
C GLU A 701 -32.13 6.55 -20.24
N TYR A 702 -32.06 5.39 -19.55
CA TYR A 702 -30.94 5.06 -18.66
C TYR A 702 -29.65 4.71 -19.41
N PHE A 703 -29.77 4.07 -20.58
CA PHE A 703 -28.63 3.77 -21.44
C PHE A 703 -27.98 5.03 -22.01
N ALA A 704 -28.78 6.00 -22.44
CA ALA A 704 -28.28 7.29 -22.91
C ALA A 704 -27.50 8.01 -21.80
N LEU A 705 -28.01 7.95 -20.56
CA LEU A 705 -27.37 8.57 -19.42
C LEU A 705 -26.03 7.83 -19.05
N LEU A 706 -26.03 6.50 -19.10
CA LEU A 706 -24.84 5.68 -18.91
C LEU A 706 -23.78 6.01 -19.97
N LEU A 707 -24.19 6.14 -21.24
CA LEU A 707 -23.26 6.44 -22.33
C LEU A 707 -22.59 7.81 -22.13
N VAL A 708 -23.38 8.85 -21.78
CA VAL A 708 -22.84 10.17 -21.46
C VAL A 708 -21.88 10.11 -20.26
N ALA A 709 -22.23 9.37 -19.24
CA ALA A 709 -21.36 9.18 -18.06
C ALA A 709 -20.04 8.50 -18.42
N CYS A 710 -20.07 7.46 -19.27
CA CYS A 710 -18.87 6.76 -19.74
C CYS A 710 -17.99 7.64 -20.64
N VAL A 711 -18.58 8.48 -21.51
CA VAL A 711 -17.83 9.43 -22.36
C VAL A 711 -17.02 10.43 -21.52
N ILE A 712 -17.46 10.75 -20.31
CA ILE A 712 -16.74 11.62 -19.38
C ILE A 712 -15.76 10.80 -18.53
N ALA A 713 -16.19 9.65 -18.00
CA ALA A 713 -15.42 8.85 -17.06
C ALA A 713 -14.20 8.19 -17.72
N PHE A 714 -14.31 7.68 -18.94
CA PHE A 714 -13.22 6.98 -19.59
C PHE A 714 -12.00 7.86 -19.92
N PRO A 715 -12.12 9.07 -20.47
CA PRO A 715 -10.96 9.94 -20.65
C PRO A 715 -10.28 10.30 -19.32
N LEU A 716 -11.06 10.61 -18.28
CA LEU A 716 -10.51 10.91 -16.95
C LEU A 716 -9.76 9.69 -16.38
N GLY A 717 -10.36 8.50 -16.48
CA GLY A 717 -9.72 7.26 -16.05
C GLY A 717 -8.47 6.94 -16.85
N SER A 718 -8.49 7.21 -18.16
CA SER A 718 -7.33 6.98 -19.03
C SER A 718 -6.15 7.87 -18.66
N VAL A 719 -6.36 9.17 -18.45
CA VAL A 719 -5.32 10.10 -18.01
C VAL A 719 -4.76 9.69 -16.65
N ALA A 720 -5.63 9.31 -15.71
CA ALA A 720 -5.19 8.87 -14.39
C ALA A 720 -4.35 7.59 -14.47
N MET A 721 -4.73 6.61 -15.27
CA MET A 721 -4.02 5.34 -15.42
C MET A 721 -2.76 5.50 -16.27
N GLN A 722 -2.74 6.39 -17.25
CA GLN A 722 -1.54 6.70 -18.02
C GLN A 722 -0.45 7.29 -17.11
N ASN A 723 -0.79 8.31 -16.31
CA ASN A 723 0.15 8.91 -15.35
C ASN A 723 0.63 7.91 -14.30
N TRP A 724 -0.19 6.90 -13.99
CA TRP A 724 0.21 5.85 -13.05
C TRP A 724 1.15 4.84 -13.70
N VAL A 725 0.82 4.35 -14.90
CA VAL A 725 1.61 3.32 -15.59
C VAL A 725 2.95 3.85 -16.12
N GLU A 726 3.06 5.17 -16.34
CA GLU A 726 4.32 5.81 -16.74
C GLU A 726 5.46 5.65 -15.73
N ARG A 727 5.14 5.29 -14.50
CA ARG A 727 6.13 5.00 -13.44
C ARG A 727 6.78 3.62 -13.59
N TYR A 728 6.17 2.73 -14.36
CA TYR A 728 6.66 1.39 -14.60
C TYR A 728 7.49 1.35 -15.89
N VAL A 729 8.57 0.60 -15.87
CA VAL A 729 9.39 0.36 -17.08
C VAL A 729 8.66 -0.60 -18.01
N GLU A 730 8.21 -1.74 -17.44
CA GLU A 730 7.43 -2.72 -18.16
C GLU A 730 5.96 -2.35 -18.18
N ARG A 731 5.44 -2.02 -19.37
CA ARG A 731 4.07 -1.54 -19.55
C ARG A 731 3.31 -2.46 -20.48
N MET A 732 2.11 -2.85 -20.07
CA MET A 732 1.21 -3.58 -20.98
C MET A 732 0.78 -2.71 -22.15
N ALA A 733 0.46 -3.32 -23.28
CA ALA A 733 -0.19 -2.64 -24.40
C ALA A 733 -1.55 -2.10 -23.95
N TRP A 734 -1.91 -0.89 -24.42
CA TRP A 734 -3.15 -0.22 -23.98
C TRP A 734 -4.39 -1.05 -24.34
N PRO A 735 -5.24 -1.46 -23.36
CA PRO A 735 -6.35 -2.38 -23.58
C PRO A 735 -7.61 -1.67 -24.08
N TRP A 736 -7.66 -1.30 -25.36
CA TRP A 736 -8.81 -0.59 -25.97
C TRP A 736 -10.15 -1.33 -25.81
N TRP A 737 -10.12 -2.66 -25.78
CA TRP A 737 -11.31 -3.48 -25.58
C TRP A 737 -11.96 -3.28 -24.20
N LEU A 738 -11.22 -2.78 -23.23
CA LEU A 738 -11.67 -2.62 -21.84
C LEU A 738 -12.83 -1.63 -21.74
N TYR A 739 -12.82 -0.56 -22.56
CA TYR A 739 -13.92 0.42 -22.61
C TYR A 739 -15.24 -0.24 -23.01
N ALA A 740 -15.21 -1.07 -24.04
CA ALA A 740 -16.40 -1.79 -24.49
C ALA A 740 -16.85 -2.82 -23.45
N ALA A 741 -15.94 -3.55 -22.83
CA ALA A 741 -16.27 -4.55 -21.81
C ALA A 741 -16.95 -3.92 -20.59
N ILE A 742 -16.44 -2.79 -20.09
CA ILE A 742 -17.05 -2.08 -18.95
C ILE A 742 -18.40 -1.49 -19.32
N LEU A 743 -18.53 -0.87 -20.51
CA LEU A 743 -19.81 -0.34 -20.99
C LEU A 743 -20.88 -1.43 -21.10
N VAL A 744 -20.53 -2.60 -21.68
CA VAL A 744 -21.44 -3.75 -21.79
C VAL A 744 -21.78 -4.31 -20.41
N GLY A 745 -20.80 -4.45 -19.52
CA GLY A 745 -21.03 -4.90 -18.14
C GLY A 745 -21.99 -3.98 -17.38
N LEU A 746 -21.77 -2.66 -17.44
CA LEU A 746 -22.66 -1.68 -16.82
C LEU A 746 -24.05 -1.62 -17.49
N ALA A 747 -24.13 -1.79 -18.81
CA ALA A 747 -25.41 -1.86 -19.52
C ALA A 747 -26.20 -3.09 -19.07
N LEU A 748 -25.58 -4.26 -19.00
CA LEU A 748 -26.20 -5.48 -18.48
C LEU A 748 -26.68 -5.30 -17.03
N PHE A 749 -25.85 -4.68 -16.20
CA PHE A 749 -26.20 -4.32 -14.82
C PHE A 749 -27.45 -3.43 -14.76
N VAL A 750 -27.56 -2.39 -15.60
CA VAL A 750 -28.73 -1.52 -15.71
C VAL A 750 -29.96 -2.31 -16.14
N VAL A 751 -29.83 -3.19 -17.14
CA VAL A 751 -30.93 -4.05 -17.61
C VAL A 751 -31.48 -4.93 -16.49
N LEU A 752 -30.59 -5.54 -15.69
CA LEU A 752 -30.99 -6.39 -14.55
C LEU A 752 -31.72 -5.57 -13.46
N CYS A 753 -31.21 -4.37 -13.13
CA CYS A 753 -31.83 -3.49 -12.13
C CYS A 753 -33.21 -3.00 -12.56
N ILE A 754 -33.35 -2.56 -13.82
CA ILE A 754 -34.59 -2.02 -14.35
C ILE A 754 -35.61 -3.12 -14.61
N GLY A 755 -35.16 -4.27 -15.12
CA GLY A 755 -36.02 -5.34 -15.59
C GLY A 755 -37.05 -5.78 -14.57
N ARG A 756 -36.62 -6.08 -13.34
CA ARG A 756 -37.53 -6.50 -12.26
C ARG A 756 -38.54 -5.42 -11.87
N SER A 757 -38.11 -4.17 -11.78
CA SER A 757 -38.96 -3.06 -11.31
C SER A 757 -39.99 -2.66 -12.36
N VAL A 758 -39.56 -2.47 -13.62
CA VAL A 758 -40.46 -2.09 -14.74
C VAL A 758 -41.39 -3.24 -15.10
N TRP A 759 -40.90 -4.48 -15.10
CA TRP A 759 -41.72 -5.66 -15.38
C TRP A 759 -42.84 -5.84 -14.34
N ARG A 760 -42.59 -5.58 -13.06
CA ARG A 760 -43.60 -5.60 -12.00
C ARG A 760 -44.65 -4.50 -12.24
N ALA A 761 -44.22 -3.24 -12.48
CA ALA A 761 -45.12 -2.11 -12.75
C ALA A 761 -45.95 -2.31 -14.02
N ALA A 762 -45.36 -2.92 -15.05
CA ALA A 762 -46.06 -3.18 -16.31
C ALA A 762 -47.05 -4.36 -16.21
N ARG A 763 -46.98 -5.24 -15.22
CA ARG A 763 -47.93 -6.35 -14.99
C ARG A 763 -49.08 -5.96 -14.08
N GLU A 764 -49.03 -4.84 -13.37
CA GLU A 764 -50.17 -4.38 -12.53
C GLU A 764 -51.45 -4.23 -13.32
N ASN A 765 -52.59 -4.56 -12.68
CA ASN A 765 -53.90 -4.46 -13.31
C ASN A 765 -54.33 -2.98 -13.46
N PRO A 766 -54.57 -2.47 -14.69
CA PRO A 766 -54.95 -1.09 -14.91
C PRO A 766 -56.19 -0.63 -14.13
N ALA A 767 -57.20 -1.56 -13.95
CA ALA A 767 -58.43 -1.24 -13.25
C ALA A 767 -58.21 -0.95 -11.76
N GLU A 768 -57.29 -1.67 -11.10
CA GLU A 768 -56.92 -1.44 -9.68
C GLU A 768 -56.22 -0.11 -9.47
N VAL A 769 -55.35 0.26 -10.42
CA VAL A 769 -54.59 1.52 -10.33
C VAL A 769 -55.50 2.76 -10.50
N ILE A 770 -56.50 2.66 -11.35
CA ILE A 770 -57.45 3.75 -11.58
C ILE A 770 -58.46 3.86 -10.43
N LYS A 771 -58.80 2.72 -9.78
CA LYS A 771 -59.79 2.66 -8.69
C LYS A 771 -59.19 2.99 -7.30
N SER A 772 -57.88 3.00 -7.14
CA SER A 772 -57.20 3.26 -5.86
C SER A 772 -57.07 4.74 -5.49
N GLU A 773 -57.80 5.65 -6.11
CA GLU A 773 -58.10 7.04 -5.73
C GLU A 773 -59.56 7.16 -5.38
#